data_b0b498c866a3b7619db0970d5a5df498
#
_entry.id   b0b498c866a3b7619db0970d5a5df498
#
_cell.length_a   1.000
_cell.length_b   1.000
_cell.length_c   1.000
_cell.angle_alpha   90.00
_cell.angle_beta   90.00
_cell.angle_gamma   90.00
#
_symmetry.space_group_name_H-M   'P 1'
#
loop_
_entity.id
_entity.type
_entity.pdbx_description
1 polymer ?
#
loop_
_entity_poly.entity_id
_entity_poly.type
_entity_poly.pdbx_seq_one_letter_code
_entity_poly.pdbx_strand_id
1 'polypeptide(L)'
;MKKEFLKQISFLVAFLLSVGMYAQTVSGLVTSEDGPLPGATVQVKGTAIGVSTDFDGNFTIQADSSDVLMVSFVGFSSQEVAVGNQDQITVVLVADNQLEEVVVTGYGSQKQKEITSAVVQVTAEEFNKGPINNAAQLLQGKVAGLSIYNKGGNPNAAATIRLRGLSTVGANVSPLVVVDGVVGASLDNVDPNDIESINVLKDGSAAAIYGSRGSSGVIIVTTKGGKSGQMQLSYNGQLSSSSILNRIDVMTPQEFKAAGGSDLGGETDWTEAVTRNAISQIHNISASGGFGNTTYRISANVREKEGIVINTGFEQFNSRANISTRALKDKLKIDFNASFTQRQSSFGNELVLKYATLFNPTAPIYTQGSEFFPGNSGDAIGGYFETFGLFDSFNPVSIAEQHDFTGERTELNYNLSLGYDLTDDLDIQFRAAKQTSINQNRNYVPVTALLTGNALSPTRRGLASFNDNRYEFNLYEIFGNYNVSTDGFNMNLTGGYSFQQDNFSNKGFSLGDFPDNSQDYSYNIDASQDLQNAGFIAADSYRGPDNKIIAFFGRVNVVIDEAIYLNASVRREGSTKLGEGNKWGTFPAFGIGADLNKYLGTEFDLFKVRLGYGETGSLPGPTGLSQVVYNFGYDSGGTGNTSQARAANPDLKWESKAETNLGVEFGQGKLSGTLDLYTRDISDFILETKVDVATYGFDRRYENSGKINTQGLELNLNYQLTDSYTTGINLSTYKTILEEYVLENGDIRANLGSPGQNSTNMLLVRPGEAIGQIWAPRFEGVDASGAPIFGDINGDGQVVASQDKWNDPDADFETAGNGIPTLEMGWTNNLNIGNWSVNAFFRGAFGHSLINTFRAFYEPRLASQSSYNFVNTDLALPELTVAQFSSLYVEKADFFKLDNLTVAYNFDIAEGSFINSAQLSANVQNAFVITNYTGIDPEPALVDGGTNVAGFSPVDVLAPGVDRRTNYFTARTVTVGLNINF
;
A
#
# COMPACT_ATOMS: atom_id res chain seq x y z
N MET A 1 -22.43 -0.80 28.25
CA MET A 1 -21.88 0.39 27.56
C MET A 1 -22.80 1.02 26.51
N LYS A 2 -23.66 0.28 25.78
CA LYS A 2 -24.57 0.86 24.74
C LYS A 2 -25.64 1.85 25.23
N LYS A 3 -26.02 1.89 26.49
CA LYS A 3 -27.08 2.78 26.98
C LYS A 3 -26.61 4.16 27.51
N GLU A 4 -25.34 4.29 27.86
CA GLU A 4 -24.81 5.58 28.34
C GLU A 4 -24.33 6.47 27.16
N PHE A 5 -23.91 5.88 26.07
CA PHE A 5 -23.44 6.58 24.86
C PHE A 5 -24.58 7.32 24.13
N LEU A 6 -25.79 6.75 24.12
CA LEU A 6 -26.96 7.41 23.52
C LEU A 6 -27.47 8.64 24.31
N LYS A 7 -27.23 8.70 25.61
CA LYS A 7 -27.64 9.87 26.44
C LYS A 7 -26.73 11.09 26.25
N GLN A 8 -25.47 10.87 25.94
CA GLN A 8 -24.53 11.99 25.70
C GLN A 8 -24.74 12.64 24.33
N ILE A 9 -25.19 11.88 23.32
CA ILE A 9 -25.51 12.42 21.98
C ILE A 9 -26.78 13.29 22.03
N SER A 10 -27.78 12.97 22.85
CA SER A 10 -29.00 13.73 22.95
C SER A 10 -28.79 15.10 23.59
N PHE A 11 -27.74 15.30 24.39
CA PHE A 11 -27.45 16.59 25.04
C PHE A 11 -26.72 17.57 24.10
N LEU A 12 -25.97 17.05 23.11
CA LEU A 12 -25.26 17.88 22.12
C LEU A 12 -26.20 18.49 21.07
N VAL A 13 -27.27 17.78 20.73
CA VAL A 13 -28.27 18.23 19.75
C VAL A 13 -29.17 19.37 20.26
N ALA A 14 -29.38 19.47 21.57
CA ALA A 14 -30.25 20.48 22.17
C ALA A 14 -29.61 21.87 22.32
N PHE A 15 -28.29 22.01 22.16
CA PHE A 15 -27.55 23.25 22.34
C PHE A 15 -27.45 24.10 21.06
N LEU A 16 -27.86 23.57 19.89
CA LEU A 16 -27.66 24.24 18.59
C LEU A 16 -28.86 25.01 18.04
N LEU A 17 -29.89 25.28 18.83
CA LEU A 17 -31.15 25.86 18.33
C LEU A 17 -31.51 27.25 18.90
N SER A 18 -30.58 28.19 19.01
CA SER A 18 -31.00 29.60 19.19
C SER A 18 -29.92 30.60 18.75
N VAL A 19 -30.12 31.34 17.66
CA VAL A 19 -29.97 32.80 17.48
C VAL A 19 -30.36 33.16 16.04
N GLY A 20 -31.36 33.98 15.85
CA GLY A 20 -31.71 34.60 14.56
C GLY A 20 -31.24 36.06 14.57
N MET A 21 -30.63 36.50 13.51
CA MET A 21 -30.34 37.88 13.18
C MET A 21 -30.88 38.23 11.80
N TYR A 22 -31.32 39.46 11.62
CA TYR A 22 -31.93 40.01 10.40
C TYR A 22 -30.83 40.45 9.45
N ALA A 23 -30.88 40.03 8.20
CA ALA A 23 -30.09 40.52 7.10
C ALA A 23 -31.03 40.87 5.93
N GLN A 24 -30.63 41.80 5.06
CA GLN A 24 -31.36 42.18 3.86
C GLN A 24 -31.23 41.06 2.83
N THR A 25 -32.32 40.79 2.11
CA THR A 25 -32.31 39.78 1.03
C THR A 25 -31.86 40.42 -0.27
N VAL A 26 -30.75 39.98 -0.81
CA VAL A 26 -30.20 40.37 -2.13
C VAL A 26 -30.38 39.23 -3.13
N SER A 27 -30.97 39.53 -4.29
CA SER A 27 -31.15 38.58 -5.38
C SER A 27 -30.25 38.93 -6.56
N GLY A 28 -29.90 37.98 -7.39
CA GLY A 28 -29.10 38.32 -8.57
C GLY A 28 -28.97 37.13 -9.56
N LEU A 29 -28.23 37.40 -10.64
CA LEU A 29 -27.99 36.46 -11.73
C LEU A 29 -26.49 36.33 -11.96
N VAL A 30 -25.98 35.10 -12.05
CA VAL A 30 -24.59 34.80 -12.43
C VAL A 30 -24.61 34.21 -13.85
N THR A 31 -23.89 34.83 -14.77
CA THR A 31 -23.80 34.39 -16.19
C THR A 31 -22.35 34.32 -16.64
N SER A 32 -22.15 33.68 -17.81
CA SER A 32 -20.93 33.78 -18.63
C SER A 32 -21.28 34.29 -20.01
N GLU A 33 -20.29 34.37 -20.91
CA GLU A 33 -20.53 34.64 -22.35
C GLU A 33 -21.40 33.56 -22.99
N ASP A 34 -21.36 32.31 -22.49
CA ASP A 34 -22.13 31.18 -23.02
C ASP A 34 -23.54 31.03 -22.41
N GLY A 35 -23.86 31.81 -21.37
CA GLY A 35 -25.20 31.81 -20.75
C GLY A 35 -25.17 31.76 -19.21
N PRO A 36 -26.31 31.48 -18.55
CA PRO A 36 -26.42 31.37 -17.10
C PRO A 36 -25.52 30.27 -16.54
N LEU A 37 -24.95 30.52 -15.35
CA LEU A 37 -24.06 29.57 -14.65
C LEU A 37 -24.79 28.91 -13.46
N PRO A 38 -25.39 27.73 -13.65
CA PRO A 38 -26.01 26.98 -12.55
C PRO A 38 -24.96 26.39 -11.60
N GLY A 39 -25.21 26.50 -10.30
CA GLY A 39 -24.28 25.96 -9.27
C GLY A 39 -23.10 26.89 -8.97
N ALA A 40 -23.06 28.12 -9.50
CA ALA A 40 -22.06 29.11 -9.09
C ALA A 40 -22.23 29.47 -7.61
N THR A 41 -21.14 29.58 -6.89
CA THR A 41 -21.14 29.91 -5.46
C THR A 41 -21.10 31.42 -5.29
N VAL A 42 -22.07 31.96 -4.56
CA VAL A 42 -22.14 33.38 -4.15
C VAL A 42 -21.98 33.45 -2.65
N GLN A 43 -20.92 34.05 -2.16
CA GLN A 43 -20.58 34.11 -0.74
C GLN A 43 -20.35 35.54 -0.28
N VAL A 44 -20.81 35.89 0.89
CA VAL A 44 -20.47 37.18 1.51
C VAL A 44 -19.03 37.10 2.00
N LYS A 45 -18.16 37.96 1.47
CA LYS A 45 -16.72 37.96 1.72
C LYS A 45 -16.42 38.09 3.22
N GLY A 46 -15.59 37.15 3.74
CA GLY A 46 -15.21 37.12 5.15
C GLY A 46 -16.24 36.47 6.08
N THR A 47 -17.32 35.91 5.54
CA THR A 47 -18.35 35.21 6.32
C THR A 47 -18.59 33.79 5.78
N ALA A 48 -19.33 32.99 6.54
CA ALA A 48 -19.79 31.68 6.08
C ALA A 48 -21.15 31.71 5.35
N ILE A 49 -21.68 32.91 5.07
CA ILE A 49 -22.98 33.05 4.39
C ILE A 49 -22.73 32.90 2.89
N GLY A 50 -23.23 31.82 2.29
CA GLY A 50 -23.13 31.58 0.86
C GLY A 50 -24.30 30.77 0.35
N VAL A 51 -24.58 30.91 -0.94
CA VAL A 51 -25.62 30.18 -1.69
C VAL A 51 -25.07 29.76 -3.04
N SER A 52 -25.67 28.73 -3.64
CA SER A 52 -25.40 28.37 -5.04
C SER A 52 -26.51 28.89 -5.92
N THR A 53 -26.16 29.22 -7.18
CA THR A 53 -27.14 29.64 -8.19
C THR A 53 -28.00 28.46 -8.63
N ASP A 54 -29.25 28.77 -9.01
CA ASP A 54 -30.19 27.83 -9.61
C ASP A 54 -29.83 27.51 -11.09
N PHE A 55 -30.66 26.71 -11.77
CA PHE A 55 -30.43 26.32 -13.17
C PHE A 55 -30.44 27.50 -14.15
N ASP A 56 -31.11 28.60 -13.82
CA ASP A 56 -31.14 29.84 -14.60
C ASP A 56 -30.08 30.83 -14.17
N GLY A 57 -29.14 30.42 -13.27
CA GLY A 57 -28.07 31.25 -12.76
C GLY A 57 -28.49 32.23 -11.67
N ASN A 58 -29.73 32.19 -11.16
CA ASN A 58 -30.19 33.11 -10.15
C ASN A 58 -29.77 32.68 -8.77
N PHE A 59 -29.53 33.65 -7.89
CA PHE A 59 -29.25 33.45 -6.47
C PHE A 59 -30.06 34.40 -5.61
N THR A 60 -30.24 34.03 -4.33
CA THR A 60 -30.80 34.88 -3.29
C THR A 60 -30.00 34.66 -2.02
N ILE A 61 -29.38 35.72 -1.49
CA ILE A 61 -28.51 35.68 -0.33
C ILE A 61 -28.86 36.77 0.67
N GLN A 62 -28.60 36.52 1.96
CA GLN A 62 -28.71 37.49 3.02
C GLN A 62 -27.39 38.25 3.12
N ALA A 63 -27.39 39.55 2.86
CA ALA A 63 -26.18 40.38 2.95
C ALA A 63 -26.54 41.82 3.30
N ASP A 64 -25.63 42.51 3.95
CA ASP A 64 -25.82 43.94 4.29
C ASP A 64 -25.24 44.82 3.19
N SER A 65 -25.70 46.08 3.12
CA SER A 65 -25.26 47.06 2.12
C SER A 65 -23.74 47.37 2.17
N SER A 66 -23.06 47.05 3.25
CA SER A 66 -21.61 47.18 3.42
C SER A 66 -20.82 45.96 2.97
N ASP A 67 -21.52 44.87 2.64
CA ASP A 67 -20.87 43.59 2.28
C ASP A 67 -20.39 43.55 0.83
N VAL A 68 -19.45 42.67 0.59
CA VAL A 68 -18.94 42.33 -0.74
C VAL A 68 -19.29 40.87 -1.01
N LEU A 69 -19.93 40.58 -2.10
CA LEU A 69 -20.17 39.22 -2.56
C LEU A 69 -18.95 38.72 -3.35
N MET A 70 -18.47 37.58 -3.00
CA MET A 70 -17.50 36.82 -3.79
C MET A 70 -18.25 35.76 -4.59
N VAL A 71 -18.21 35.89 -5.90
CA VAL A 71 -18.88 34.97 -6.83
C VAL A 71 -17.83 34.10 -7.53
N SER A 72 -17.98 32.80 -7.46
CA SER A 72 -17.06 31.84 -8.04
C SER A 72 -17.78 30.66 -8.67
N PHE A 73 -17.23 30.14 -9.75
CA PHE A 73 -17.71 28.93 -10.40
C PHE A 73 -16.53 28.15 -10.94
N VAL A 74 -16.61 26.83 -10.96
CA VAL A 74 -15.53 25.95 -11.46
C VAL A 74 -15.26 26.25 -12.92
N GLY A 75 -14.01 26.60 -13.24
CA GLY A 75 -13.64 27.00 -14.62
C GLY A 75 -13.77 28.49 -14.91
N PHE A 76 -14.07 29.33 -13.91
CA PHE A 76 -14.23 30.77 -14.07
C PHE A 76 -13.45 31.57 -13.04
N SER A 77 -12.93 32.72 -13.43
CA SER A 77 -12.28 33.67 -12.51
C SER A 77 -13.28 34.21 -11.50
N SER A 78 -12.93 34.11 -10.20
CA SER A 78 -13.77 34.65 -9.13
C SER A 78 -13.87 36.16 -9.22
N GLN A 79 -15.07 36.72 -8.97
CA GLN A 79 -15.33 38.15 -9.02
C GLN A 79 -15.88 38.65 -7.70
N GLU A 80 -15.37 39.79 -7.23
CA GLU A 80 -15.89 40.51 -6.05
C GLU A 80 -16.82 41.61 -6.47
N VAL A 81 -18.04 41.63 -5.90
CA VAL A 81 -19.08 42.63 -6.20
C VAL A 81 -19.61 43.21 -4.89
N ALA A 82 -19.48 44.53 -4.72
CA ALA A 82 -20.04 45.22 -3.57
C ALA A 82 -21.57 45.24 -3.63
N VAL A 83 -22.24 44.88 -2.54
CA VAL A 83 -23.71 44.90 -2.43
C VAL A 83 -24.27 46.29 -2.59
N GLY A 84 -23.74 47.27 -1.83
CA GLY A 84 -24.23 48.63 -1.89
C GLY A 84 -25.71 48.71 -1.56
N ASN A 85 -26.45 49.55 -2.29
CA ASN A 85 -27.90 49.71 -2.16
C ASN A 85 -28.65 48.93 -3.27
N GLN A 86 -28.09 47.85 -3.79
CA GLN A 86 -28.68 47.09 -4.89
C GLN A 86 -29.43 45.86 -4.35
N ASP A 87 -30.71 45.76 -4.72
CA ASP A 87 -31.54 44.60 -4.41
C ASP A 87 -31.38 43.47 -5.45
N GLN A 88 -30.84 43.82 -6.67
CA GLN A 88 -30.50 42.87 -7.72
C GLN A 88 -29.10 43.12 -8.26
N ILE A 89 -28.29 42.02 -8.35
CA ILE A 89 -26.89 42.05 -8.78
C ILE A 89 -26.73 41.06 -9.96
N THR A 90 -26.21 41.52 -11.08
CA THR A 90 -25.80 40.63 -12.18
C THR A 90 -24.29 40.55 -12.24
N VAL A 91 -23.78 39.34 -12.26
CA VAL A 91 -22.33 39.04 -12.31
C VAL A 91 -22.06 38.23 -13.57
N VAL A 92 -21.14 38.74 -14.38
CA VAL A 92 -20.67 38.01 -15.57
C VAL A 92 -19.28 37.44 -15.26
N LEU A 93 -19.19 36.14 -15.03
CA LEU A 93 -17.91 35.49 -14.84
C LEU A 93 -17.24 35.24 -16.18
N VAL A 94 -15.96 35.50 -16.23
CA VAL A 94 -15.11 35.20 -17.39
C VAL A 94 -14.52 33.80 -17.20
N ALA A 95 -14.61 32.96 -18.23
CA ALA A 95 -14.01 31.64 -18.20
C ALA A 95 -12.51 31.76 -17.92
N ASP A 96 -12.10 31.13 -16.85
CA ASP A 96 -10.68 31.01 -16.51
C ASP A 96 -10.19 29.69 -17.12
N ASN A 97 -9.53 29.79 -18.26
CA ASN A 97 -8.95 28.63 -18.93
C ASN A 97 -7.73 28.05 -18.16
N GLN A 98 -7.40 28.60 -17.00
CA GLN A 98 -6.36 28.16 -16.09
C GLN A 98 -6.96 27.97 -14.70
N LEU A 99 -7.58 26.83 -14.44
CA LEU A 99 -7.69 26.33 -13.08
C LEU A 99 -6.27 26.21 -12.53
N GLU A 100 -5.87 27.17 -11.70
CA GLU A 100 -4.59 27.08 -10.97
C GLU A 100 -4.72 25.97 -9.93
N GLU A 101 -4.46 24.74 -10.37
CA GLU A 101 -4.46 23.57 -9.50
C GLU A 101 -3.41 23.75 -8.41
N VAL A 102 -3.84 23.72 -7.16
CA VAL A 102 -2.97 23.90 -5.99
C VAL A 102 -2.60 22.54 -5.44
N VAL A 103 -1.32 22.24 -5.44
CA VAL A 103 -0.75 20.97 -4.96
C VAL A 103 -0.12 21.16 -3.60
N VAL A 104 -0.45 20.27 -2.65
CA VAL A 104 0.20 20.25 -1.34
C VAL A 104 1.59 19.64 -1.46
N THR A 105 2.63 20.39 -1.10
CA THR A 105 4.04 20.01 -1.22
C THR A 105 4.78 20.07 0.12
N GLY A 106 4.29 19.37 1.12
CA GLY A 106 4.91 19.32 2.45
C GLY A 106 4.43 20.42 3.39
N TYR A 107 5.27 21.40 3.69
CA TYR A 107 4.97 22.50 4.62
C TYR A 107 4.27 23.68 3.95
N GLY A 108 3.52 23.46 2.90
CA GLY A 108 2.76 24.47 2.16
C GLY A 108 2.16 23.90 0.90
N SER A 109 1.54 24.78 0.12
CA SER A 109 0.97 24.44 -1.18
C SER A 109 1.57 25.35 -2.24
N GLN A 110 1.66 24.84 -3.47
CA GLN A 110 2.15 25.55 -4.64
C GLN A 110 1.19 25.36 -5.82
N LYS A 111 1.13 26.31 -6.72
CA LYS A 111 0.44 26.12 -8.00
C LYS A 111 1.18 25.04 -8.80
N GLN A 112 0.45 24.15 -9.45
CA GLN A 112 1.06 23.04 -10.20
C GLN A 112 2.08 23.53 -11.23
N LYS A 113 1.82 24.63 -11.91
CA LYS A 113 2.74 25.23 -12.89
C LYS A 113 4.08 25.68 -12.27
N GLU A 114 4.13 25.99 -10.97
CA GLU A 114 5.32 26.48 -10.26
C GLU A 114 6.21 25.38 -9.72
N ILE A 115 5.72 24.13 -9.72
CA ILE A 115 6.44 22.98 -9.15
C ILE A 115 7.60 22.60 -10.07
N THR A 116 8.81 22.55 -9.53
CA THR A 116 10.04 22.17 -10.25
C THR A 116 10.43 20.70 -10.09
N SER A 117 9.69 19.95 -9.29
CA SER A 117 9.91 18.55 -8.95
C SER A 117 8.87 17.64 -9.60
N ALA A 118 9.13 16.31 -9.60
CA ALA A 118 8.20 15.31 -10.12
C ALA A 118 7.10 15.02 -9.08
N VAL A 119 6.02 15.76 -9.14
CA VAL A 119 4.83 15.60 -8.29
C VAL A 119 3.63 15.28 -9.16
N VAL A 120 2.84 14.28 -8.74
CA VAL A 120 1.58 13.92 -9.41
C VAL A 120 0.47 14.01 -8.38
N GLN A 121 -0.58 14.75 -8.71
CA GLN A 121 -1.83 14.77 -7.97
C GLN A 121 -2.82 13.82 -8.64
N VAL A 122 -3.55 13.07 -7.84
CA VAL A 122 -4.70 12.25 -8.26
C VAL A 122 -5.90 12.70 -7.42
N THR A 123 -6.94 13.16 -8.07
CA THR A 123 -8.16 13.67 -7.42
C THR A 123 -9.21 12.57 -7.24
N ALA A 124 -10.25 12.86 -6.44
CA ALA A 124 -11.29 11.88 -6.16
C ALA A 124 -12.06 11.41 -7.42
N GLU A 125 -12.11 12.23 -8.46
CA GLU A 125 -12.72 11.91 -9.76
C GLU A 125 -11.92 10.86 -10.52
N GLU A 126 -10.60 10.87 -10.39
CA GLU A 126 -9.66 10.01 -11.11
C GLU A 126 -9.41 8.67 -10.40
N PHE A 127 -9.83 8.54 -9.13
CA PHE A 127 -9.62 7.33 -8.35
C PHE A 127 -10.24 6.09 -9.00
N ASN A 128 -9.59 4.96 -8.81
CA ASN A 128 -10.19 3.67 -9.13
C ASN A 128 -11.49 3.49 -8.32
N LYS A 129 -12.56 3.15 -9.01
CA LYS A 129 -13.89 3.00 -8.39
C LYS A 129 -14.11 1.55 -7.94
N GLY A 130 -15.09 1.31 -7.07
CA GLY A 130 -15.48 -0.02 -6.60
C GLY A 130 -15.10 -0.29 -5.14
N PRO A 131 -15.17 -1.55 -4.67
CA PRO A 131 -14.93 -1.93 -3.27
C PRO A 131 -13.42 -1.93 -2.97
N ILE A 132 -12.87 -0.75 -2.80
CA ILE A 132 -11.47 -0.51 -2.50
C ILE A 132 -11.16 -0.99 -1.07
N ASN A 133 -10.18 -1.88 -0.91
CA ASN A 133 -9.80 -2.43 0.40
C ASN A 133 -8.96 -1.45 1.21
N ASN A 134 -8.03 -0.76 0.54
CA ASN A 134 -7.20 0.27 1.14
C ASN A 134 -7.00 1.43 0.15
N ALA A 135 -6.62 2.60 0.65
CA ALA A 135 -6.46 3.79 -0.17
C ALA A 135 -5.32 3.68 -1.22
N ALA A 136 -4.38 2.75 -1.07
CA ALA A 136 -3.34 2.53 -2.08
C ALA A 136 -3.93 2.06 -3.41
N GLN A 137 -4.97 1.23 -3.38
CA GLN A 137 -5.63 0.74 -4.59
C GLN A 137 -6.26 1.85 -5.45
N LEU A 138 -6.56 3.01 -4.85
CA LEU A 138 -7.05 4.19 -5.60
C LEU A 138 -6.03 4.68 -6.63
N LEU A 139 -4.74 4.50 -6.32
CA LEU A 139 -3.60 4.96 -7.13
C LEU A 139 -3.05 3.90 -8.07
N GLN A 140 -3.50 2.64 -7.95
CA GLN A 140 -2.90 1.53 -8.71
C GLN A 140 -2.98 1.79 -10.21
N GLY A 141 -1.80 1.91 -10.86
CA GLY A 141 -1.65 2.21 -12.28
C GLY A 141 -2.03 3.64 -12.71
N LYS A 142 -2.38 4.54 -11.77
CA LYS A 142 -2.71 5.94 -12.08
C LYS A 142 -1.48 6.86 -12.15
N VAL A 143 -0.40 6.46 -11.51
CA VAL A 143 0.83 7.26 -11.40
C VAL A 143 1.98 6.48 -12.03
N ALA A 144 2.58 7.03 -13.08
CA ALA A 144 3.76 6.44 -13.70
C ALA A 144 4.92 6.34 -12.70
N GLY A 145 5.58 5.18 -12.62
CA GLY A 145 6.66 4.89 -11.68
C GLY A 145 6.19 4.47 -10.28
N LEU A 146 4.87 4.45 -10.02
CA LEU A 146 4.29 3.95 -8.77
C LEU A 146 3.70 2.55 -9.01
N SER A 147 4.41 1.52 -8.52
CA SER A 147 3.98 0.14 -8.59
C SER A 147 3.24 -0.23 -7.30
N ILE A 148 2.01 -0.73 -7.43
CA ILE A 148 1.19 -1.19 -6.32
C ILE A 148 0.71 -2.60 -6.65
N TYR A 149 1.10 -3.55 -5.80
CA TYR A 149 0.73 -4.95 -5.95
C TYR A 149 -0.02 -5.43 -4.71
N ASN A 150 -1.08 -6.16 -4.94
CA ASN A 150 -1.87 -6.79 -3.89
C ASN A 150 -1.57 -8.29 -3.86
N LYS A 151 -1.56 -8.89 -2.69
CA LYS A 151 -1.42 -10.34 -2.54
C LYS A 151 -2.73 -11.05 -2.89
N GLY A 152 -3.04 -11.13 -4.18
CA GLY A 152 -4.26 -11.74 -4.67
C GLY A 152 -5.53 -11.13 -4.05
N GLY A 153 -6.52 -11.98 -3.74
CA GLY A 153 -7.81 -11.59 -3.15
C GLY A 153 -7.85 -11.60 -1.61
N ASN A 154 -6.69 -11.69 -0.92
CA ASN A 154 -6.67 -11.74 0.55
C ASN A 154 -7.17 -10.41 1.15
N PRO A 155 -8.31 -10.42 1.88
CA PRO A 155 -8.88 -9.20 2.45
C PRO A 155 -8.00 -8.55 3.53
N ASN A 156 -7.10 -9.33 4.15
CA ASN A 156 -6.25 -8.90 5.24
C ASN A 156 -4.82 -8.52 4.82
N ALA A 157 -4.46 -8.74 3.54
CA ALA A 157 -3.13 -8.40 3.05
C ALA A 157 -2.99 -6.89 2.82
N ALA A 158 -1.89 -6.31 3.26
CA ALA A 158 -1.48 -4.97 2.88
C ALA A 158 -0.97 -4.95 1.43
N ALA A 159 -1.16 -3.83 0.74
CA ALA A 159 -0.57 -3.63 -0.58
C ALA A 159 0.94 -3.36 -0.47
N THR A 160 1.72 -3.96 -1.37
CA THR A 160 3.13 -3.60 -1.55
C THR A 160 3.21 -2.37 -2.44
N ILE A 161 3.86 -1.31 -1.96
CA ILE A 161 4.00 -0.06 -2.70
C ILE A 161 5.48 0.19 -2.97
N ARG A 162 5.83 0.43 -4.23
CA ARG A 162 7.18 0.81 -4.67
C ARG A 162 7.10 2.04 -5.56
N LEU A 163 8.05 2.96 -5.38
CA LEU A 163 8.13 4.16 -6.18
C LEU A 163 9.49 4.21 -6.90
N ARG A 164 9.47 4.17 -8.24
CA ARG A 164 10.68 4.13 -9.08
C ARG A 164 11.58 2.93 -8.76
N GLY A 165 10.97 1.77 -8.52
CA GLY A 165 11.67 0.54 -8.21
C GLY A 165 12.21 0.45 -6.78
N LEU A 166 13.32 -0.25 -6.61
CA LEU A 166 13.95 -0.46 -5.30
C LEU A 166 14.63 0.83 -4.83
N SER A 167 14.29 1.29 -3.63
CA SER A 167 14.78 2.55 -3.05
C SER A 167 15.79 2.35 -1.90
N THR A 168 15.99 1.14 -1.42
CA THR A 168 16.98 0.74 -0.41
C THR A 168 17.01 -0.79 -0.32
N VAL A 169 18.00 -1.35 0.38
CA VAL A 169 18.09 -2.80 0.63
C VAL A 169 17.82 -3.13 2.10
N GLY A 170 18.35 -2.37 3.02
CA GLY A 170 18.29 -2.67 4.46
C GLY A 170 17.40 -1.72 5.28
N ALA A 171 16.76 -0.74 4.64
CA ALA A 171 15.86 0.23 5.28
C ALA A 171 14.42 0.06 4.78
N ASN A 172 13.52 1.00 5.12
CA ASN A 172 12.14 0.96 4.65
C ASN A 172 12.06 1.30 3.15
N VAL A 173 11.58 0.36 2.36
CA VAL A 173 11.43 0.47 0.90
C VAL A 173 10.10 1.09 0.46
N SER A 174 9.14 1.25 1.36
CA SER A 174 7.82 1.83 1.06
C SER A 174 7.84 3.35 1.15
N PRO A 175 7.10 4.07 0.29
CA PRO A 175 6.94 5.51 0.40
C PRO A 175 6.37 5.92 1.76
N LEU A 176 6.76 7.11 2.23
CA LEU A 176 6.18 7.72 3.41
C LEU A 176 4.75 8.13 3.12
N VAL A 177 3.82 7.74 3.97
CA VAL A 177 2.43 8.21 3.92
C VAL A 177 2.23 9.35 4.92
N VAL A 178 1.61 10.42 4.46
CA VAL A 178 1.22 11.58 5.28
C VAL A 178 -0.27 11.81 5.09
N VAL A 179 -1.06 11.76 6.15
CA VAL A 179 -2.51 11.99 6.10
C VAL A 179 -2.85 13.22 6.92
N ASP A 180 -3.35 14.28 6.28
CA ASP A 180 -3.68 15.57 6.90
C ASP A 180 -2.56 16.11 7.82
N GLY A 181 -1.30 15.88 7.42
CA GLY A 181 -0.11 16.27 8.19
C GLY A 181 0.35 15.26 9.25
N VAL A 182 -0.35 14.15 9.47
CA VAL A 182 0.13 13.03 10.31
C VAL A 182 1.11 12.20 9.51
N VAL A 183 2.38 12.28 9.88
CA VAL A 183 3.48 11.63 9.17
C VAL A 183 3.60 10.16 9.59
N GLY A 184 3.62 9.23 8.63
CA GLY A 184 3.73 7.78 8.87
C GLY A 184 2.40 7.11 9.20
N ALA A 185 1.27 7.73 8.87
CA ALA A 185 -0.05 7.10 8.95
C ALA A 185 -0.16 5.93 7.95
N SER A 186 -1.07 4.99 8.23
CA SER A 186 -1.35 3.87 7.31
C SER A 186 -2.49 4.22 6.36
N LEU A 187 -2.33 3.90 5.09
CA LEU A 187 -3.39 4.01 4.08
C LEU A 187 -4.58 3.07 4.36
N ASP A 188 -4.35 1.96 5.07
CA ASP A 188 -5.40 0.99 5.41
C ASP A 188 -6.46 1.58 6.38
N ASN A 189 -6.10 2.67 7.08
CA ASN A 189 -6.95 3.31 8.09
C ASN A 189 -7.69 4.54 7.56
N VAL A 190 -7.52 4.86 6.29
CA VAL A 190 -8.22 5.97 5.64
C VAL A 190 -9.35 5.43 4.78
N ASP A 191 -10.58 5.87 5.05
CA ASP A 191 -11.70 5.54 4.17
C ASP A 191 -11.50 6.22 2.81
N PRO A 192 -11.48 5.48 1.69
CA PRO A 192 -11.40 6.05 0.35
C PRO A 192 -12.43 7.15 0.07
N ASN A 193 -13.64 7.07 0.64
CA ASN A 193 -14.68 8.08 0.48
C ASN A 193 -14.37 9.40 1.18
N ASP A 194 -13.49 9.40 2.17
CA ASP A 194 -13.07 10.61 2.88
C ASP A 194 -11.89 11.32 2.21
N ILE A 195 -11.28 10.72 1.17
CA ILE A 195 -10.12 11.31 0.49
C ILE A 195 -10.60 12.33 -0.54
N GLU A 196 -9.98 13.51 -0.53
CA GLU A 196 -10.16 14.57 -1.51
C GLU A 196 -9.14 14.45 -2.64
N SER A 197 -7.86 14.31 -2.28
CA SER A 197 -6.78 14.14 -3.24
C SER A 197 -5.60 13.37 -2.63
N ILE A 198 -4.79 12.80 -3.51
CA ILE A 198 -3.53 12.15 -3.14
C ILE A 198 -2.43 12.74 -4.01
N ASN A 199 -1.40 13.30 -3.38
CA ASN A 199 -0.22 13.82 -4.04
C ASN A 199 0.94 12.85 -3.87
N VAL A 200 1.58 12.45 -4.96
CA VAL A 200 2.74 11.57 -4.96
C VAL A 200 3.98 12.36 -5.31
N LEU A 201 4.88 12.53 -4.34
CA LEU A 201 6.18 13.18 -4.50
C LEU A 201 7.18 12.11 -4.91
N LYS A 202 7.57 12.10 -6.19
CA LYS A 202 8.33 11.00 -6.78
C LYS A 202 9.84 11.14 -6.64
N ASP A 203 10.36 12.36 -6.65
CA ASP A 203 11.79 12.63 -6.69
C ASP A 203 12.36 13.18 -5.38
N GLY A 204 13.68 13.14 -5.27
CA GLY A 204 14.42 13.63 -4.11
C GLY A 204 14.24 15.13 -3.88
N SER A 205 13.99 15.93 -4.92
CA SER A 205 13.82 17.37 -4.78
C SER A 205 12.52 17.75 -4.07
N ALA A 206 11.45 16.97 -4.26
CA ALA A 206 10.20 17.12 -3.53
C ALA A 206 10.26 16.48 -2.14
N ALA A 207 10.90 15.31 -2.03
CA ALA A 207 10.85 14.48 -0.83
C ALA A 207 11.82 14.91 0.28
N ALA A 208 12.93 15.63 -0.07
CA ALA A 208 13.99 16.01 0.87
C ALA A 208 13.49 16.81 2.08
N ILE A 209 12.42 17.59 1.93
CA ILE A 209 11.84 18.36 3.03
C ILE A 209 11.27 17.46 4.15
N TYR A 210 10.92 16.20 3.84
CA TYR A 210 10.51 15.18 4.81
C TYR A 210 11.69 14.39 5.41
N GLY A 211 12.92 14.67 4.95
CA GLY A 211 14.15 14.06 5.44
C GLY A 211 14.23 12.56 5.16
N SER A 212 14.79 11.84 6.12
CA SER A 212 15.03 10.39 6.00
C SER A 212 13.78 9.55 5.77
N ARG A 213 12.63 10.01 6.23
CA ARG A 213 11.37 9.30 6.06
C ARG A 213 10.85 9.38 4.62
N GLY A 214 11.18 10.46 3.90
CA GLY A 214 10.82 10.66 2.49
C GLY A 214 11.75 9.98 1.48
N SER A 215 12.76 9.23 1.92
CA SER A 215 13.77 8.65 1.03
C SER A 215 13.23 7.72 -0.05
N SER A 216 12.14 7.03 0.22
CA SER A 216 11.44 6.14 -0.74
C SER A 216 10.29 6.84 -1.48
N GLY A 217 10.24 8.20 -1.43
CA GLY A 217 9.15 9.04 -1.91
C GLY A 217 8.08 9.30 -0.86
N VAL A 218 7.11 10.16 -1.18
CA VAL A 218 6.06 10.57 -0.25
C VAL A 218 4.69 10.50 -0.91
N ILE A 219 3.71 9.95 -0.21
CA ILE A 219 2.30 9.94 -0.58
C ILE A 219 1.55 10.81 0.43
N ILE A 220 1.09 11.97 -0.01
CA ILE A 220 0.35 12.92 0.82
C ILE A 220 -1.14 12.75 0.53
N VAL A 221 -1.89 12.36 1.52
CA VAL A 221 -3.35 12.21 1.46
C VAL A 221 -3.99 13.41 2.13
N THR A 222 -4.80 14.12 1.37
CA THR A 222 -5.66 15.18 1.88
C THR A 222 -7.09 14.64 1.98
N THR A 223 -7.68 14.72 3.17
CA THR A 223 -9.07 14.29 3.36
C THR A 223 -10.03 15.44 3.20
N LYS A 224 -11.27 15.12 2.81
CA LYS A 224 -12.34 16.10 2.61
C LYS A 224 -12.59 16.93 3.88
N GLY A 225 -12.59 18.23 3.73
CA GLY A 225 -12.90 19.19 4.78
C GLY A 225 -14.39 19.54 4.85
N GLY A 226 -14.73 20.38 5.84
CA GLY A 226 -16.03 21.05 5.89
C GLY A 226 -16.09 22.19 4.86
N LYS A 227 -17.26 22.41 4.29
CA LYS A 227 -17.54 23.57 3.43
C LYS A 227 -18.42 24.57 4.20
N SER A 228 -18.26 25.85 3.90
CA SER A 228 -19.17 26.89 4.44
C SER A 228 -20.58 26.68 3.88
N GLY A 229 -21.59 26.98 4.67
CA GLY A 229 -22.99 26.83 4.28
C GLY A 229 -23.78 25.84 5.14
N GLN A 230 -24.98 25.49 4.67
CA GLN A 230 -25.85 24.54 5.39
C GLN A 230 -25.24 23.16 5.49
N MET A 231 -25.63 22.42 6.52
CA MET A 231 -25.21 21.04 6.73
C MET A 231 -25.69 20.19 5.55
N GLN A 232 -24.74 19.47 4.95
CA GLN A 232 -24.97 18.45 3.92
C GLN A 232 -24.72 17.07 4.53
N LEU A 233 -25.64 16.17 4.32
CA LEU A 233 -25.53 14.77 4.69
C LEU A 233 -25.29 13.93 3.43
N SER A 234 -24.34 13.00 3.49
CA SER A 234 -24.05 12.10 2.38
C SER A 234 -24.05 10.65 2.87
N TYR A 235 -24.58 9.76 2.07
CA TYR A 235 -24.54 8.32 2.26
C TYR A 235 -23.94 7.64 1.04
N ASN A 236 -22.97 6.75 1.24
CA ASN A 236 -22.44 5.85 0.22
C ASN A 236 -22.54 4.41 0.73
N GLY A 237 -23.25 3.57 -0.01
CA GLY A 237 -23.43 2.14 0.28
C GLY A 237 -22.95 1.30 -0.88
N GLN A 238 -22.25 0.19 -0.59
CA GLN A 238 -21.76 -0.77 -1.59
C GLN A 238 -22.02 -2.18 -1.13
N LEU A 239 -22.47 -3.03 -2.05
CA LEU A 239 -22.62 -4.46 -1.88
C LEU A 239 -21.83 -5.19 -2.96
N SER A 240 -20.97 -6.13 -2.57
CA SER A 240 -20.05 -6.79 -3.47
C SER A 240 -20.11 -8.30 -3.33
N SER A 241 -19.85 -9.00 -4.44
CA SER A 241 -19.64 -10.45 -4.48
C SER A 241 -18.29 -10.73 -5.14
N SER A 242 -17.43 -11.49 -4.46
CA SER A 242 -16.10 -11.88 -4.94
C SER A 242 -16.02 -13.37 -5.17
N SER A 243 -15.42 -13.78 -6.29
CA SER A 243 -15.16 -15.18 -6.63
C SER A 243 -13.73 -15.35 -7.13
N ILE A 244 -13.20 -16.56 -7.13
CA ILE A 244 -11.88 -16.86 -7.69
C ILE A 244 -11.87 -16.46 -9.17
N LEU A 245 -10.82 -15.75 -9.59
CA LEU A 245 -10.58 -15.41 -10.99
C LEU A 245 -9.84 -16.52 -11.72
N ASN A 246 -8.78 -17.07 -11.11
CA ASN A 246 -7.93 -18.10 -11.69
C ASN A 246 -7.46 -19.08 -10.60
N ARG A 247 -7.21 -20.32 -11.00
CA ARG A 247 -6.63 -21.39 -10.15
C ARG A 247 -5.57 -22.15 -10.93
N ILE A 248 -4.73 -22.88 -10.21
CA ILE A 248 -3.74 -23.76 -10.83
C ILE A 248 -4.44 -25.01 -11.36
N ASP A 249 -4.12 -25.39 -12.58
CA ASP A 249 -4.61 -26.63 -13.17
C ASP A 249 -3.91 -27.83 -12.54
N VAL A 250 -4.71 -28.71 -11.95
CA VAL A 250 -4.29 -29.93 -11.30
C VAL A 250 -5.08 -31.11 -11.88
N MET A 251 -4.60 -32.34 -11.67
CA MET A 251 -5.33 -33.51 -12.15
C MET A 251 -6.68 -33.64 -11.47
N THR A 252 -7.69 -33.94 -12.28
CA THR A 252 -8.99 -34.43 -11.79
C THR A 252 -8.84 -35.80 -11.14
N PRO A 253 -9.80 -36.27 -10.30
CA PRO A 253 -9.75 -37.63 -9.73
C PRO A 253 -9.56 -38.72 -10.77
N GLN A 254 -10.18 -38.59 -11.94
CA GLN A 254 -10.08 -39.54 -13.03
C GLN A 254 -8.69 -39.54 -13.68
N GLU A 255 -8.14 -38.39 -13.99
CA GLU A 255 -6.79 -38.22 -14.53
C GLU A 255 -5.74 -38.72 -13.55
N PHE A 256 -5.90 -38.40 -12.25
CA PHE A 256 -5.00 -38.83 -11.20
C PHE A 256 -4.96 -40.35 -11.06
N LYS A 257 -6.12 -41.02 -11.09
CA LYS A 257 -6.18 -42.51 -11.11
C LYS A 257 -5.56 -43.11 -12.37
N ALA A 258 -5.82 -42.49 -13.52
CA ALA A 258 -5.25 -42.95 -14.79
C ALA A 258 -3.72 -42.77 -14.84
N ALA A 259 -3.18 -41.78 -14.16
CA ALA A 259 -1.74 -41.54 -14.01
C ALA A 259 -1.07 -42.48 -12.96
N GLY A 260 -1.82 -43.38 -12.32
CA GLY A 260 -1.30 -44.33 -11.33
C GLY A 260 -1.27 -43.79 -9.90
N GLY A 261 -1.98 -42.68 -9.65
CA GLY A 261 -2.13 -42.12 -8.29
C GLY A 261 -2.95 -43.04 -7.38
N SER A 262 -2.73 -42.90 -6.07
CA SER A 262 -3.41 -43.69 -5.04
C SER A 262 -4.90 -43.36 -4.98
N ASP A 263 -5.78 -44.32 -5.27
CA ASP A 263 -7.23 -44.15 -5.15
C ASP A 263 -7.67 -44.36 -3.72
N LEU A 264 -8.19 -43.29 -3.09
CA LEU A 264 -8.68 -43.28 -1.71
C LEU A 264 -10.21 -43.34 -1.63
N GLY A 265 -10.91 -43.58 -2.75
CA GLY A 265 -12.34 -43.88 -2.85
C GLY A 265 -13.26 -42.64 -2.84
N GLY A 266 -12.74 -41.43 -2.79
CA GLY A 266 -13.52 -40.20 -2.88
C GLY A 266 -13.32 -39.50 -4.23
N GLU A 267 -14.00 -38.37 -4.40
CA GLU A 267 -13.82 -37.43 -5.53
C GLU A 267 -14.05 -35.99 -4.98
N THR A 268 -12.97 -35.26 -4.72
CA THR A 268 -13.05 -33.95 -4.04
C THR A 268 -12.31 -32.87 -4.86
N ASP A 269 -13.03 -31.82 -5.24
CA ASP A 269 -12.41 -30.55 -5.65
C ASP A 269 -12.04 -29.76 -4.39
N TRP A 270 -10.79 -29.86 -3.99
CA TRP A 270 -10.28 -29.26 -2.76
C TRP A 270 -10.30 -27.73 -2.80
N THR A 271 -10.12 -27.13 -3.97
CA THR A 271 -10.20 -25.69 -4.14
C THR A 271 -11.64 -25.20 -3.89
N GLU A 272 -12.64 -25.90 -4.45
CA GLU A 272 -14.04 -25.58 -4.21
C GLU A 272 -14.43 -25.81 -2.73
N ALA A 273 -13.90 -26.87 -2.10
CA ALA A 273 -14.19 -27.19 -0.70
C ALA A 273 -13.73 -26.13 0.32
N VAL A 274 -12.66 -25.37 0.01
CA VAL A 274 -12.12 -24.35 0.92
C VAL A 274 -12.43 -22.92 0.49
N THR A 275 -13.18 -22.74 -0.59
CA THR A 275 -13.50 -21.39 -1.10
C THR A 275 -15.00 -21.15 -1.19
N ARG A 276 -15.36 -19.87 -1.28
CA ARG A 276 -16.75 -19.41 -1.37
C ARG A 276 -16.90 -18.20 -2.28
N ASN A 277 -18.13 -17.94 -2.72
CA ASN A 277 -18.49 -16.62 -3.21
C ASN A 277 -18.64 -15.69 -2.00
N ALA A 278 -17.67 -14.80 -1.81
CA ALA A 278 -17.58 -13.94 -0.65
C ALA A 278 -18.44 -12.69 -0.83
N ILE A 279 -19.30 -12.40 0.13
CA ILE A 279 -20.15 -11.20 0.13
C ILE A 279 -19.51 -10.15 1.03
N SER A 280 -19.52 -8.90 0.58
CA SER A 280 -18.95 -7.79 1.34
C SER A 280 -19.84 -6.56 1.24
N GLN A 281 -19.89 -5.78 2.31
CA GLN A 281 -20.67 -4.55 2.35
C GLN A 281 -19.87 -3.40 2.97
N ILE A 282 -20.11 -2.20 2.44
CA ILE A 282 -19.48 -0.96 2.91
C ILE A 282 -20.59 0.08 3.03
N HIS A 283 -20.64 0.75 4.20
CA HIS A 283 -21.57 1.85 4.46
C HIS A 283 -20.81 3.03 5.01
N ASN A 284 -20.87 4.16 4.31
CA ASN A 284 -20.28 5.42 4.74
C ASN A 284 -21.37 6.48 4.89
N ILE A 285 -21.35 7.19 6.01
CA ILE A 285 -22.21 8.34 6.28
C ILE A 285 -21.30 9.51 6.64
N SER A 286 -21.56 10.67 6.07
CA SER A 286 -20.83 11.89 6.45
C SER A 286 -21.75 13.08 6.50
N ALA A 287 -21.44 13.98 7.45
CA ALA A 287 -22.07 15.28 7.62
C ALA A 287 -21.01 16.37 7.52
N SER A 288 -21.21 17.36 6.66
CA SER A 288 -20.30 18.49 6.50
C SER A 288 -21.09 19.80 6.46
N GLY A 289 -20.48 20.88 6.94
CA GLY A 289 -21.12 22.19 6.96
C GLY A 289 -20.23 23.25 7.57
N GLY A 290 -20.78 24.49 7.71
CA GLY A 290 -20.08 25.59 8.35
C GLY A 290 -21.01 26.44 9.17
N PHE A 291 -20.49 27.02 10.25
CA PHE A 291 -21.17 27.98 11.08
C PHE A 291 -20.21 29.11 11.49
N GLY A 292 -20.53 30.33 11.12
CA GLY A 292 -19.60 31.45 11.29
C GLY A 292 -18.27 31.20 10.61
N ASN A 293 -17.17 31.35 11.33
CA ASN A 293 -15.81 31.11 10.83
C ASN A 293 -15.35 29.65 10.99
N THR A 294 -16.25 28.74 11.34
CA THR A 294 -15.93 27.33 11.58
C THR A 294 -16.56 26.45 10.53
N THR A 295 -15.76 25.57 9.94
CA THR A 295 -16.22 24.49 9.05
C THR A 295 -15.93 23.15 9.69
N TYR A 296 -16.76 22.15 9.41
CA TYR A 296 -16.61 20.83 9.97
C TYR A 296 -17.04 19.76 8.97
N ARG A 297 -16.39 18.58 9.06
CA ARG A 297 -16.84 17.34 8.46
C ARG A 297 -16.65 16.21 9.46
N ILE A 298 -17.69 15.42 9.62
CA ILE A 298 -17.66 14.20 10.45
C ILE A 298 -18.13 13.05 9.57
N SER A 299 -17.39 11.95 9.56
CA SER A 299 -17.75 10.73 8.83
C SER A 299 -17.68 9.51 9.75
N ALA A 300 -18.48 8.51 9.41
CA ALA A 300 -18.46 7.19 10.00
C ALA A 300 -18.60 6.14 8.88
N ASN A 301 -17.77 5.11 8.91
CA ASN A 301 -17.74 4.05 7.93
C ASN A 301 -17.74 2.69 8.62
N VAL A 302 -18.57 1.78 8.13
CA VAL A 302 -18.60 0.36 8.51
C VAL A 302 -18.28 -0.46 7.28
N ARG A 303 -17.34 -1.38 7.40
CA ARG A 303 -16.94 -2.34 6.37
C ARG A 303 -17.01 -3.73 6.93
N GLU A 304 -17.71 -4.58 6.24
CA GLU A 304 -17.70 -6.01 6.46
C GLU A 304 -17.22 -6.68 5.17
N LYS A 305 -16.10 -7.37 5.25
CA LYS A 305 -15.50 -8.02 4.09
C LYS A 305 -15.21 -9.48 4.36
N GLU A 306 -15.88 -10.34 3.63
CA GLU A 306 -15.54 -11.76 3.56
C GLU A 306 -14.40 -12.02 2.56
N GLY A 307 -13.54 -12.99 2.87
CA GLY A 307 -12.57 -13.53 1.92
C GLY A 307 -13.13 -14.68 1.11
N ILE A 308 -12.56 -14.92 -0.07
CA ILE A 308 -12.92 -16.05 -0.93
C ILE A 308 -12.51 -17.40 -0.32
N VAL A 309 -11.57 -17.45 0.60
CA VAL A 309 -11.28 -18.61 1.44
C VAL A 309 -12.23 -18.58 2.65
N ILE A 310 -12.81 -19.73 2.99
CA ILE A 310 -13.70 -19.85 4.16
C ILE A 310 -12.99 -19.40 5.43
N ASN A 311 -13.73 -18.85 6.40
CA ASN A 311 -13.23 -18.36 7.69
C ASN A 311 -12.15 -17.27 7.58
N THR A 312 -12.11 -16.52 6.46
CA THR A 312 -11.27 -15.34 6.31
C THR A 312 -12.11 -14.10 6.07
N GLY A 313 -11.64 -12.95 6.54
CA GLY A 313 -12.35 -11.68 6.37
C GLY A 313 -12.00 -10.65 7.42
N PHE A 314 -12.74 -9.54 7.45
CA PHE A 314 -12.66 -8.57 8.53
C PHE A 314 -13.92 -7.72 8.65
N GLU A 315 -14.13 -7.19 9.85
CA GLU A 315 -15.06 -6.11 10.16
C GLU A 315 -14.27 -4.89 10.60
N GLN A 316 -14.61 -3.73 10.08
CA GLN A 316 -13.90 -2.49 10.39
C GLN A 316 -14.87 -1.33 10.57
N PHE A 317 -14.67 -0.59 11.64
CA PHE A 317 -15.31 0.69 11.90
C PHE A 317 -14.28 1.80 11.84
N ASN A 318 -14.56 2.84 11.04
CA ASN A 318 -13.77 4.07 10.99
C ASN A 318 -14.66 5.25 11.36
N SER A 319 -14.10 6.22 12.07
CA SER A 319 -14.70 7.54 12.22
C SER A 319 -13.64 8.61 12.08
N ARG A 320 -14.04 9.74 11.49
CA ARG A 320 -13.16 10.90 11.28
C ARG A 320 -13.90 12.20 11.59
N ALA A 321 -13.16 13.14 12.13
CA ALA A 321 -13.64 14.52 12.35
C ALA A 321 -12.56 15.50 11.88
N ASN A 322 -12.93 16.40 10.98
CA ASN A 322 -12.11 17.50 10.49
C ASN A 322 -12.83 18.80 10.84
N ILE A 323 -12.18 19.66 11.62
CA ILE A 323 -12.71 20.94 12.07
C ILE A 323 -11.68 22.01 11.76
N SER A 324 -12.08 23.06 11.07
CA SER A 324 -11.26 24.24 10.80
C SER A 324 -11.99 25.48 11.26
N THR A 325 -11.31 26.36 11.98
CA THR A 325 -11.89 27.62 12.44
C THR A 325 -10.88 28.75 12.41
N ARG A 326 -11.37 29.97 12.19
CA ARG A 326 -10.58 31.20 12.34
C ARG A 326 -11.04 32.00 13.54
N ALA A 327 -10.07 32.51 14.30
CA ALA A 327 -10.27 33.26 15.53
C ALA A 327 -9.40 34.53 15.55
N LEU A 328 -9.54 35.35 16.56
CA LEU A 328 -8.74 36.58 16.78
C LEU A 328 -8.76 37.51 15.56
N LYS A 329 -9.95 37.79 15.02
CA LYS A 329 -10.15 38.58 13.78
C LYS A 329 -9.43 37.94 12.58
N ASP A 330 -9.64 36.66 12.42
CA ASP A 330 -9.12 35.80 11.35
C ASP A 330 -7.58 35.58 11.33
N LYS A 331 -6.86 36.14 12.30
CA LYS A 331 -5.41 35.98 12.43
C LYS A 331 -4.97 34.62 12.96
N LEU A 332 -5.82 33.88 13.66
CA LEU A 332 -5.52 32.57 14.20
C LEU A 332 -6.35 31.52 13.45
N LYS A 333 -5.72 30.70 12.66
CA LYS A 333 -6.29 29.49 12.06
C LYS A 333 -6.05 28.29 12.96
N ILE A 334 -7.07 27.51 13.24
CA ILE A 334 -7.03 26.30 14.04
C ILE A 334 -7.61 25.17 13.20
N ASP A 335 -6.79 24.19 12.87
CA ASP A 335 -7.22 22.96 12.20
C ASP A 335 -7.04 21.78 13.17
N PHE A 336 -8.12 21.05 13.39
CA PHE A 336 -8.13 19.84 14.20
C PHE A 336 -8.65 18.66 13.38
N ASN A 337 -7.86 17.61 13.29
CA ASN A 337 -8.20 16.37 12.60
C ASN A 337 -8.05 15.21 13.58
N ALA A 338 -9.06 14.36 13.66
CA ALA A 338 -9.03 13.15 14.47
C ALA A 338 -9.61 11.97 13.68
N SER A 339 -9.00 10.80 13.80
CA SER A 339 -9.54 9.56 13.24
C SER A 339 -9.39 8.41 14.23
N PHE A 340 -10.40 7.56 14.26
CA PHE A 340 -10.44 6.33 15.02
C PHE A 340 -10.76 5.17 14.09
N THR A 341 -10.01 4.09 14.21
CA THR A 341 -10.24 2.83 13.48
C THR A 341 -10.23 1.68 14.47
N GLN A 342 -11.23 0.84 14.37
CA GLN A 342 -11.27 -0.46 15.03
C GLN A 342 -11.53 -1.52 13.98
N ARG A 343 -10.68 -2.55 13.92
CA ARG A 343 -10.77 -3.65 12.96
C ARG A 343 -10.63 -4.97 13.68
N GLN A 344 -11.54 -5.88 13.38
CA GLN A 344 -11.47 -7.28 13.78
C GLN A 344 -11.24 -8.12 12.52
N SER A 345 -10.20 -8.94 12.52
CA SER A 345 -9.77 -9.73 11.37
C SER A 345 -9.80 -11.23 11.69
N SER A 346 -10.28 -12.02 10.73
CA SER A 346 -10.05 -13.46 10.67
C SER A 346 -9.07 -13.70 9.53
N PHE A 347 -7.85 -14.11 9.87
CA PHE A 347 -6.76 -14.22 8.88
C PHE A 347 -6.82 -15.53 8.10
N GLY A 348 -7.31 -16.60 8.74
CA GLY A 348 -7.16 -17.96 8.24
C GLY A 348 -5.71 -18.43 8.21
N ASN A 349 -5.47 -19.60 7.69
CA ASN A 349 -4.12 -20.12 7.51
C ASN A 349 -3.72 -20.06 6.03
N GLU A 350 -2.62 -19.39 5.71
CA GLU A 350 -2.12 -19.18 4.33
C GLU A 350 -1.81 -20.51 3.61
N LEU A 351 -1.58 -21.60 4.34
CA LEU A 351 -1.28 -22.92 3.77
C LEU A 351 -2.51 -23.63 3.17
N VAL A 352 -3.73 -23.17 3.48
CA VAL A 352 -4.98 -23.78 2.98
C VAL A 352 -4.96 -23.91 1.45
N LEU A 353 -4.58 -22.86 0.74
CA LEU A 353 -4.58 -22.85 -0.72
C LEU A 353 -3.50 -23.72 -1.33
N LYS A 354 -2.31 -23.76 -0.70
CA LYS A 354 -1.25 -24.71 -1.06
C LYS A 354 -1.77 -26.14 -1.00
N TYR A 355 -2.35 -26.54 0.12
CA TYR A 355 -2.81 -27.90 0.30
C TYR A 355 -4.08 -28.21 -0.50
N ALA A 356 -4.94 -27.24 -0.75
CA ALA A 356 -6.06 -27.41 -1.68
C ALA A 356 -5.62 -27.74 -3.11
N THR A 357 -4.45 -27.22 -3.52
CA THR A 357 -3.84 -27.57 -4.82
C THR A 357 -3.21 -28.96 -4.83
N LEU A 358 -2.72 -29.43 -3.67
CA LEU A 358 -1.83 -30.62 -3.59
C LEU A 358 -2.47 -31.87 -3.01
N PHE A 359 -3.53 -31.72 -2.22
CA PHE A 359 -4.10 -32.89 -1.54
C PHE A 359 -4.70 -33.86 -2.56
N ASN A 360 -4.65 -35.17 -2.22
CA ASN A 360 -5.12 -36.23 -3.11
C ASN A 360 -6.58 -36.02 -3.54
N PRO A 361 -6.87 -35.89 -4.85
CA PRO A 361 -8.21 -35.55 -5.33
C PRO A 361 -9.21 -36.72 -5.17
N THR A 362 -8.72 -37.93 -4.86
CA THR A 362 -9.56 -39.11 -4.55
C THR A 362 -9.78 -39.30 -3.07
N ALA A 363 -9.28 -38.41 -2.20
CA ALA A 363 -9.54 -38.47 -0.77
C ALA A 363 -10.89 -37.82 -0.42
N PRO A 364 -11.67 -38.39 0.50
CA PRO A 364 -12.85 -37.74 1.06
C PRO A 364 -12.43 -36.62 2.03
N ILE A 365 -13.35 -35.69 2.30
CA ILE A 365 -13.06 -34.58 3.27
C ILE A 365 -13.04 -35.13 4.71
N TYR A 366 -14.00 -36.01 5.05
CA TYR A 366 -14.17 -36.55 6.38
C TYR A 366 -13.92 -38.05 6.39
N THR A 367 -13.49 -38.57 7.56
CA THR A 367 -13.35 -40.01 7.75
C THR A 367 -14.72 -40.67 7.89
N GLN A 368 -14.96 -41.81 7.21
CA GLN A 368 -16.19 -42.58 7.32
C GLN A 368 -16.06 -43.77 8.32
N GLY A 369 -15.16 -43.67 9.30
CA GLY A 369 -14.97 -44.70 10.33
C GLY A 369 -13.49 -45.04 10.57
N SER A 370 -13.24 -45.91 11.56
CA SER A 370 -11.90 -46.25 12.05
C SER A 370 -11.07 -47.13 11.12
N GLU A 371 -11.53 -47.45 9.92
CA GLU A 371 -10.88 -48.45 9.05
C GLU A 371 -9.56 -47.94 8.41
N PHE A 372 -9.40 -46.64 8.30
CA PHE A 372 -8.22 -46.05 7.66
C PHE A 372 -7.06 -45.71 8.62
N PHE A 373 -7.27 -45.80 9.92
CA PHE A 373 -6.26 -45.43 10.90
C PHE A 373 -6.01 -46.53 11.92
N PRO A 374 -5.12 -47.51 11.64
CA PRO A 374 -4.75 -48.49 12.63
C PRO A 374 -4.20 -47.83 13.89
N GLY A 375 -5.00 -47.83 14.97
CA GLY A 375 -4.65 -47.34 16.29
C GLY A 375 -5.09 -45.95 16.69
N ASN A 376 -5.65 -45.14 15.77
CA ASN A 376 -6.20 -43.81 16.10
C ASN A 376 -7.62 -43.71 15.57
N SER A 377 -8.56 -43.33 16.43
CA SER A 377 -9.93 -43.02 16.00
C SER A 377 -9.91 -41.70 15.18
N GLY A 378 -10.75 -41.60 14.14
CA GLY A 378 -10.92 -40.35 13.39
C GLY A 378 -11.25 -39.14 14.27
N ASP A 379 -11.80 -39.37 15.46
CA ASP A 379 -12.06 -38.38 16.50
C ASP A 379 -10.77 -37.71 17.01
N ALA A 380 -9.62 -38.43 16.99
CA ALA A 380 -8.33 -37.88 17.42
C ALA A 380 -7.84 -36.73 16.53
N ILE A 381 -8.31 -36.65 15.26
CA ILE A 381 -7.99 -35.64 14.28
C ILE A 381 -9.23 -34.84 13.85
N GLY A 382 -10.21 -34.75 14.69
CA GLY A 382 -11.43 -33.96 14.47
C GLY A 382 -12.40 -34.51 13.41
N GLY A 383 -12.26 -35.77 13.01
CA GLY A 383 -13.12 -36.40 12.00
C GLY A 383 -12.71 -36.13 10.55
N TYR A 384 -11.60 -35.44 10.29
CA TYR A 384 -11.10 -35.16 8.94
C TYR A 384 -10.30 -36.35 8.41
N PHE A 385 -10.32 -36.53 7.10
CA PHE A 385 -9.49 -37.51 6.41
C PHE A 385 -8.08 -36.95 6.22
N GLU A 386 -7.05 -37.69 6.63
CA GLU A 386 -5.65 -37.29 6.46
C GLU A 386 -4.83 -38.38 5.78
N THR A 387 -3.78 -37.98 5.05
CA THR A 387 -2.81 -38.90 4.45
C THR A 387 -1.57 -38.98 5.32
N PHE A 388 -1.22 -40.19 5.78
CA PHE A 388 -0.08 -40.40 6.66
C PHE A 388 1.15 -40.89 5.89
N GLY A 389 2.33 -40.64 6.43
CA GLY A 389 3.61 -41.06 5.85
C GLY A 389 4.08 -40.21 4.68
N LEU A 390 3.35 -39.16 4.32
CA LEU A 390 3.76 -38.18 3.35
C LEU A 390 4.39 -36.98 4.04
N PHE A 391 5.42 -36.44 3.43
CA PHE A 391 6.01 -35.19 3.87
C PHE A 391 5.15 -34.03 3.36
N ASP A 392 4.70 -33.15 4.28
CA ASP A 392 4.06 -31.89 3.91
C ASP A 392 2.73 -32.07 3.11
N SER A 393 1.83 -32.96 3.61
CA SER A 393 0.48 -33.17 3.07
C SER A 393 -0.55 -33.14 4.19
N PHE A 394 -1.50 -32.22 4.13
CA PHE A 394 -2.55 -32.04 5.14
C PHE A 394 -3.88 -31.69 4.48
N ASN A 395 -4.98 -32.16 5.06
CA ASN A 395 -6.32 -31.84 4.58
C ASN A 395 -6.61 -30.33 4.68
N PRO A 396 -6.82 -29.64 3.55
CA PRO A 396 -6.99 -28.19 3.55
C PRO A 396 -8.30 -27.73 4.25
N VAL A 397 -9.35 -28.55 4.26
CA VAL A 397 -10.60 -28.24 4.99
C VAL A 397 -10.36 -28.33 6.48
N SER A 398 -9.62 -29.35 6.93
CA SER A 398 -9.21 -29.49 8.34
C SER A 398 -8.46 -28.24 8.82
N ILE A 399 -7.55 -27.72 8.02
CA ILE A 399 -6.80 -26.49 8.34
C ILE A 399 -7.75 -25.29 8.37
N ALA A 400 -8.60 -25.13 7.36
CA ALA A 400 -9.48 -23.97 7.26
C ALA A 400 -10.56 -23.90 8.36
N GLU A 401 -11.01 -25.05 8.86
CA GLU A 401 -12.07 -25.12 9.87
C GLU A 401 -11.57 -25.24 11.30
N GLN A 402 -10.36 -25.80 11.50
CA GLN A 402 -9.83 -26.01 12.85
C GLN A 402 -8.90 -24.88 13.34
N HIS A 403 -8.23 -24.15 12.44
CA HIS A 403 -7.32 -23.09 12.84
C HIS A 403 -8.11 -21.78 13.02
N ASP A 404 -8.09 -21.20 14.21
CA ASP A 404 -8.68 -19.90 14.51
C ASP A 404 -7.57 -18.84 14.68
N PHE A 405 -7.34 -18.07 13.63
CA PHE A 405 -6.34 -17.00 13.59
C PHE A 405 -7.05 -15.65 13.47
N THR A 406 -7.14 -14.93 14.57
CA THR A 406 -7.87 -13.68 14.67
C THR A 406 -6.98 -12.52 15.12
N GLY A 407 -7.41 -11.31 14.81
CA GLY A 407 -6.72 -10.10 15.25
C GLY A 407 -7.67 -8.95 15.49
N GLU A 408 -7.35 -8.14 16.47
CA GLU A 408 -8.01 -6.87 16.74
C GLU A 408 -6.99 -5.74 16.63
N ARG A 409 -7.30 -4.75 15.79
CA ARG A 409 -6.49 -3.54 15.62
C ARG A 409 -7.30 -2.32 16.02
N THR A 410 -6.76 -1.54 16.93
CA THR A 410 -7.28 -0.23 17.31
C THR A 410 -6.26 0.84 16.97
N GLU A 411 -6.68 1.86 16.24
CA GLU A 411 -5.82 2.99 15.89
C GLU A 411 -6.51 4.31 16.17
N LEU A 412 -5.79 5.21 16.82
CA LEU A 412 -6.21 6.58 17.13
C LEU A 412 -5.14 7.55 16.61
N ASN A 413 -5.55 8.44 15.72
CA ASN A 413 -4.72 9.52 15.20
C ASN A 413 -5.39 10.86 15.49
N TYR A 414 -4.60 11.85 15.89
CA TYR A 414 -5.07 13.21 15.98
C TYR A 414 -3.94 14.21 15.67
N ASN A 415 -4.33 15.30 15.04
CA ASN A 415 -3.47 16.38 14.63
C ASN A 415 -4.13 17.72 14.99
N LEU A 416 -3.39 18.59 15.61
CA LEU A 416 -3.75 19.99 15.86
C LEU A 416 -2.73 20.88 15.14
N SER A 417 -3.21 21.75 14.27
CA SER A 417 -2.40 22.79 13.63
C SER A 417 -2.92 24.15 14.01
N LEU A 418 -2.02 25.02 14.45
CA LEU A 418 -2.30 26.42 14.84
C LEU A 418 -1.45 27.32 13.94
N GLY A 419 -2.08 28.08 13.06
CA GLY A 419 -1.44 29.07 12.20
C GLY A 419 -1.78 30.49 12.70
N TYR A 420 -0.77 31.31 12.94
CA TYR A 420 -0.97 32.69 13.37
C TYR A 420 -0.30 33.68 12.41
N ASP A 421 -1.13 34.52 11.79
CA ASP A 421 -0.69 35.58 10.88
C ASP A 421 -0.13 36.76 11.69
N LEU A 422 1.21 36.84 11.77
CA LEU A 422 1.90 37.95 12.45
C LEU A 422 1.77 39.25 11.66
N THR A 423 1.98 39.19 10.35
CA THR A 423 1.74 40.22 9.36
C THR A 423 0.99 39.63 8.18
N ASP A 424 0.66 40.41 7.18
CA ASP A 424 0.03 39.91 5.95
C ASP A 424 0.99 39.00 5.16
N ASP A 425 2.32 39.14 5.36
CA ASP A 425 3.37 38.40 4.64
C ASP A 425 4.03 37.30 5.49
N LEU A 426 3.84 37.27 6.81
CA LEU A 426 4.51 36.36 7.74
C LEU A 426 3.53 35.63 8.63
N ASP A 427 3.50 34.31 8.50
CA ASP A 427 2.79 33.41 9.41
C ASP A 427 3.73 32.50 10.19
N ILE A 428 3.31 32.08 11.37
CA ILE A 428 3.94 31.06 12.18
C ILE A 428 2.94 29.96 12.41
N GLN A 429 3.39 28.72 12.19
CA GLN A 429 2.58 27.53 12.39
C GLN A 429 3.18 26.63 13.48
N PHE A 430 2.31 26.13 14.33
CA PHE A 430 2.62 25.05 15.27
C PHE A 430 1.76 23.84 14.92
N ARG A 431 2.38 22.66 14.85
CA ARG A 431 1.69 21.39 14.62
C ARG A 431 2.04 20.40 15.71
N ALA A 432 1.03 19.71 16.23
CA ALA A 432 1.19 18.58 17.14
C ALA A 432 0.36 17.40 16.63
N ALA A 433 1.00 16.27 16.40
CA ALA A 433 0.32 15.04 15.96
C ALA A 433 0.69 13.87 16.87
N LYS A 434 -0.30 13.01 17.11
CA LYS A 434 -0.08 11.74 17.82
C LYS A 434 -0.81 10.61 17.10
N GLN A 435 -0.12 9.48 17.02
CA GLN A 435 -0.67 8.21 16.57
C GLN A 435 -0.47 7.16 17.66
N THR A 436 -1.49 6.37 17.91
CA THR A 436 -1.43 5.18 18.77
C THR A 436 -2.05 4.04 18.00
N SER A 437 -1.30 2.96 17.83
CA SER A 437 -1.78 1.72 17.21
C SER A 437 -1.58 0.56 18.18
N ILE A 438 -2.63 -0.19 18.44
CA ILE A 438 -2.63 -1.40 19.25
C ILE A 438 -3.11 -2.53 18.34
N ASN A 439 -2.32 -3.59 18.22
CA ASN A 439 -2.64 -4.74 17.40
C ASN A 439 -2.47 -6.01 18.21
N GLN A 440 -3.60 -6.68 18.49
CA GLN A 440 -3.69 -7.90 19.27
C GLN A 440 -4.02 -9.06 18.36
N ASN A 441 -3.12 -10.03 18.23
CA ASN A 441 -3.35 -11.23 17.44
C ASN A 441 -3.49 -12.42 18.38
N ARG A 442 -4.45 -13.29 18.09
CA ARG A 442 -4.71 -14.55 18.76
C ARG A 442 -4.72 -15.65 17.72
N ASN A 443 -3.99 -16.72 18.00
CA ASN A 443 -4.00 -17.89 17.16
C ASN A 443 -4.28 -19.08 18.08
N TYR A 444 -5.28 -19.85 17.71
CA TYR A 444 -5.61 -21.11 18.38
C TYR A 444 -5.66 -22.25 17.36
N VAL A 445 -4.97 -23.31 17.67
CA VAL A 445 -4.96 -24.57 16.92
C VAL A 445 -5.35 -25.68 17.90
N PRO A 446 -6.47 -26.36 17.69
CA PRO A 446 -6.99 -27.35 18.63
C PRO A 446 -6.11 -28.61 18.68
N VAL A 447 -6.29 -29.41 19.74
CA VAL A 447 -5.55 -30.67 19.93
C VAL A 447 -5.87 -31.73 18.89
N THR A 448 -6.92 -31.54 18.10
CA THR A 448 -7.32 -32.41 16.98
C THR A 448 -6.74 -32.00 15.65
N ALA A 449 -6.11 -30.85 15.53
CA ALA A 449 -5.49 -30.41 14.29
C ALA A 449 -4.15 -31.13 14.08
N LEU A 450 -3.97 -31.77 12.92
CA LEU A 450 -2.73 -32.46 12.61
C LEU A 450 -1.61 -31.47 12.30
N LEU A 451 -1.87 -30.49 11.43
CA LEU A 451 -0.93 -29.42 11.16
C LEU A 451 -0.81 -28.50 12.37
N THR A 452 0.38 -28.26 12.86
CA THR A 452 0.70 -27.37 14.00
C THR A 452 0.13 -27.85 15.36
N GLY A 453 -1.07 -28.42 15.38
CA GLY A 453 -1.71 -28.94 16.61
C GLY A 453 -1.15 -30.27 17.11
N ASN A 454 -0.32 -30.96 16.30
CA ASN A 454 0.31 -32.23 16.65
C ASN A 454 -0.68 -33.29 17.18
N ALA A 455 -1.86 -33.42 16.63
CA ALA A 455 -2.97 -34.25 17.13
C ALA A 455 -2.58 -35.71 17.46
N LEU A 456 -1.62 -36.27 16.75
CA LEU A 456 -1.14 -37.64 16.95
C LEU A 456 0.09 -37.73 17.86
N SER A 457 0.61 -36.60 18.35
CA SER A 457 1.70 -36.60 19.31
C SER A 457 1.23 -37.12 20.68
N PRO A 458 2.02 -37.89 21.39
CA PRO A 458 1.72 -38.27 22.77
C PRO A 458 1.82 -37.11 23.76
N THR A 459 2.45 -36.03 23.34
CA THR A 459 2.71 -34.83 24.15
C THR A 459 2.59 -33.58 23.31
N ARG A 460 2.29 -32.47 23.95
CA ARG A 460 2.26 -31.12 23.38
C ARG A 460 1.28 -30.97 22.20
N ARG A 461 0.03 -31.38 22.42
CA ARG A 461 -1.05 -31.22 21.47
C ARG A 461 -1.74 -29.86 21.60
N GLY A 462 -2.15 -29.29 20.45
CA GLY A 462 -2.75 -27.98 20.40
C GLY A 462 -1.71 -26.85 20.53
N LEU A 463 -2.06 -25.67 20.12
CA LEU A 463 -1.22 -24.45 20.22
C LEU A 463 -2.12 -23.24 20.45
N ALA A 464 -1.79 -22.43 21.43
CA ALA A 464 -2.38 -21.12 21.64
C ALA A 464 -1.28 -20.07 21.67
N SER A 465 -1.44 -19.00 20.88
CA SER A 465 -0.53 -17.87 20.92
C SER A 465 -1.27 -16.55 20.97
N PHE A 466 -0.66 -15.57 21.60
CA PHE A 466 -1.17 -14.22 21.72
C PHE A 466 -0.02 -13.24 21.55
N ASN A 467 -0.24 -12.16 20.79
CA ASN A 467 0.67 -11.05 20.64
C ASN A 467 -0.09 -9.74 20.81
N ASP A 468 0.43 -8.85 21.64
CA ASP A 468 -0.05 -7.48 21.85
C ASP A 468 1.08 -6.52 21.45
N ASN A 469 0.93 -5.93 20.26
CA ASN A 469 1.86 -4.96 19.68
C ASN A 469 1.32 -3.56 19.87
N ARG A 470 2.11 -2.68 20.46
CA ARG A 470 1.75 -1.27 20.63
C ARG A 470 2.80 -0.37 19.99
N TYR A 471 2.35 0.50 19.11
CA TYR A 471 3.14 1.55 18.50
C TYR A 471 2.61 2.91 18.90
N GLU A 472 3.48 3.81 19.31
CA GLU A 472 3.16 5.20 19.64
C GLU A 472 4.09 6.12 18.87
N PHE A 473 3.52 7.15 18.25
CA PHE A 473 4.25 8.17 17.51
C PHE A 473 3.78 9.56 17.96
N ASN A 474 4.73 10.46 18.17
CA ASN A 474 4.47 11.86 18.51
C ASN A 474 5.29 12.75 17.58
N LEU A 475 4.68 13.82 17.07
CA LEU A 475 5.29 14.84 16.23
C LEU A 475 4.98 16.21 16.79
N TYR A 476 5.99 17.06 16.88
CA TYR A 476 5.86 18.49 17.22
C TYR A 476 6.68 19.30 16.22
N GLU A 477 6.05 20.26 15.59
CA GLU A 477 6.68 21.13 14.61
C GLU A 477 6.36 22.58 14.86
N ILE A 478 7.31 23.45 14.63
CA ILE A 478 7.11 24.89 14.57
C ILE A 478 7.85 25.41 13.34
N PHE A 479 7.16 26.16 12.50
CA PHE A 479 7.74 26.72 11.30
C PHE A 479 7.07 28.06 10.93
N GLY A 480 7.78 28.90 10.22
CA GLY A 480 7.27 30.15 9.70
C GLY A 480 7.36 30.19 8.19
N ASN A 481 6.42 30.86 7.56
CA ASN A 481 6.42 31.18 6.15
C ASN A 481 6.46 32.70 5.96
N TYR A 482 7.37 33.16 5.11
CA TYR A 482 7.47 34.57 4.75
C TYR A 482 7.30 34.71 3.24
N ASN A 483 6.30 35.47 2.83
CA ASN A 483 5.94 35.67 1.43
C ASN A 483 6.35 37.07 1.00
N VAL A 484 7.02 37.20 -0.14
CA VAL A 484 7.33 38.46 -0.80
C VAL A 484 6.72 38.42 -2.18
N SER A 485 5.84 39.33 -2.48
CA SER A 485 5.20 39.47 -3.80
C SER A 485 5.38 40.88 -4.32
N THR A 486 6.00 40.97 -5.51
CA THR A 486 6.14 42.21 -6.24
C THR A 486 5.79 41.95 -7.71
N ASP A 487 5.73 43.01 -8.53
CA ASP A 487 5.47 42.85 -9.94
C ASP A 487 6.58 42.01 -10.61
N GLY A 488 6.19 40.85 -11.18
CA GLY A 488 7.10 39.90 -11.83
C GLY A 488 8.01 39.09 -10.90
N PHE A 489 7.88 39.18 -9.57
CA PHE A 489 8.71 38.40 -8.64
C PHE A 489 7.91 37.99 -7.39
N ASN A 490 7.81 36.67 -7.16
CA ASN A 490 7.25 36.10 -5.95
C ASN A 490 8.26 35.18 -5.28
N MET A 491 8.39 35.29 -3.97
CA MET A 491 9.26 34.45 -3.15
C MET A 491 8.52 33.98 -1.92
N ASN A 492 8.58 32.68 -1.65
CA ASN A 492 8.14 32.08 -0.41
C ASN A 492 9.35 31.47 0.31
N LEU A 493 9.59 31.89 1.54
CA LEU A 493 10.63 31.36 2.41
C LEU A 493 9.96 30.63 3.58
N THR A 494 10.28 29.34 3.75
CA THR A 494 9.83 28.52 4.87
C THR A 494 11.02 28.10 5.71
N GLY A 495 10.92 28.19 7.04
CA GLY A 495 11.96 27.71 7.95
C GLY A 495 11.38 27.16 9.22
N GLY A 496 11.93 26.06 9.74
CA GLY A 496 11.31 25.43 10.91
C GLY A 496 12.16 24.39 11.62
N TYR A 497 11.56 23.88 12.66
CA TYR A 497 12.06 22.83 13.53
C TYR A 497 11.00 21.72 13.68
N SER A 498 11.45 20.47 13.67
CA SER A 498 10.63 19.28 13.85
C SER A 498 11.26 18.36 14.91
N PHE A 499 10.44 17.85 15.80
CA PHE A 499 10.78 16.81 16.75
C PHE A 499 9.82 15.63 16.58
N GLN A 500 10.36 14.45 16.44
CA GLN A 500 9.61 13.19 16.32
C GLN A 500 10.10 12.21 17.36
N GLN A 501 9.17 11.43 17.88
CA GLN A 501 9.48 10.32 18.77
C GLN A 501 8.54 9.17 18.49
N ASP A 502 9.07 7.97 18.30
CA ASP A 502 8.30 6.74 18.23
C ASP A 502 8.83 5.68 19.19
N ASN A 503 7.92 4.84 19.62
CA ASN A 503 8.20 3.70 20.48
C ASN A 503 7.36 2.50 20.05
N PHE A 504 7.97 1.33 20.11
CA PHE A 504 7.32 0.05 19.86
C PHE A 504 7.48 -0.86 21.08
N SER A 505 6.41 -1.54 21.45
CA SER A 505 6.44 -2.60 22.45
C SER A 505 5.62 -3.80 22.00
N ASN A 506 6.11 -4.97 22.36
CA ASN A 506 5.45 -6.25 22.12
C ASN A 506 5.32 -6.99 23.44
N LYS A 507 4.25 -7.76 23.58
CA LYS A 507 4.06 -8.76 24.62
C LYS A 507 3.35 -9.96 24.00
N GLY A 508 3.91 -11.14 24.17
CA GLY A 508 3.33 -12.32 23.58
C GLY A 508 3.69 -13.58 24.34
N PHE A 509 2.95 -14.62 24.02
CA PHE A 509 3.26 -15.98 24.45
C PHE A 509 2.83 -16.97 23.37
N SER A 510 3.43 -18.17 23.42
CA SER A 510 3.00 -19.33 22.64
C SER A 510 3.15 -20.58 23.52
N LEU A 511 2.05 -21.24 23.78
CA LEU A 511 1.95 -22.40 24.67
C LEU A 511 1.15 -23.51 23.99
N GLY A 512 1.48 -24.75 24.28
CA GLY A 512 0.80 -25.95 23.78
C GLY A 512 0.43 -26.90 24.88
N ASP A 513 0.13 -28.13 24.49
CA ASP A 513 -0.21 -29.25 25.39
C ASP A 513 -1.47 -28.97 26.22
N PHE A 514 -2.59 -28.76 25.52
CA PHE A 514 -3.90 -28.55 26.11
C PHE A 514 -4.62 -29.88 26.30
N PRO A 515 -5.56 -29.96 27.27
CA PRO A 515 -6.19 -31.24 27.62
C PRO A 515 -7.16 -31.74 26.54
N ASP A 516 -7.90 -30.85 25.91
CA ASP A 516 -8.99 -31.15 24.96
C ASP A 516 -9.33 -29.96 24.05
N ASN A 517 -10.46 -29.98 23.37
CA ASN A 517 -10.99 -28.88 22.53
C ASN A 517 -12.25 -28.23 23.13
N SER A 518 -12.46 -28.30 24.44
CA SER A 518 -13.69 -27.79 25.08
C SER A 518 -13.83 -26.27 24.97
N GLN A 519 -12.72 -25.55 24.68
CA GLN A 519 -12.69 -24.10 24.57
C GLN A 519 -11.50 -23.63 23.75
N ASP A 520 -11.52 -22.36 23.35
CA ASP A 520 -10.35 -21.66 22.83
C ASP A 520 -9.41 -21.31 23.98
N TYR A 521 -8.30 -22.05 24.05
CA TYR A 521 -7.31 -21.87 25.12
C TYR A 521 -6.41 -20.63 24.94
N SER A 522 -6.55 -19.87 23.88
CA SER A 522 -5.88 -18.55 23.76
C SER A 522 -6.39 -17.54 24.80
N TYR A 523 -7.57 -17.80 25.40
CA TYR A 523 -8.13 -17.05 26.51
C TYR A 523 -7.86 -17.68 27.90
N ASN A 524 -7.48 -18.96 27.94
CA ASN A 524 -7.30 -19.73 29.18
C ASN A 524 -6.00 -20.55 29.15
N ILE A 525 -4.89 -19.85 29.04
CA ILE A 525 -3.55 -20.45 28.89
C ILE A 525 -3.06 -21.23 30.11
N ASP A 526 -3.67 -21.03 31.27
CA ASP A 526 -3.35 -21.75 32.52
C ASP A 526 -3.64 -23.24 32.46
N ALA A 527 -4.46 -23.69 31.51
CA ALA A 527 -4.71 -25.10 31.22
C ALA A 527 -3.55 -25.79 30.47
N SER A 528 -2.56 -25.03 29.96
CA SER A 528 -1.41 -25.58 29.25
C SER A 528 -0.45 -26.34 30.19
N GLN A 529 -0.07 -27.56 29.83
CA GLN A 529 0.95 -28.32 30.55
C GLN A 529 2.38 -27.81 30.26
N ASP A 530 2.58 -27.03 29.16
CA ASP A 530 3.86 -26.35 28.90
C ASP A 530 4.28 -25.44 30.05
N LEU A 531 3.33 -24.90 30.83
CA LEU A 531 3.61 -24.08 32.01
C LEU A 531 4.39 -24.81 33.09
N GLN A 532 4.38 -26.14 33.11
CA GLN A 532 5.13 -26.96 34.02
C GLN A 532 6.53 -27.29 33.51
N ASN A 533 6.84 -26.95 32.26
CA ASN A 533 8.14 -27.22 31.64
C ASN A 533 8.69 -25.93 31.00
N ALA A 534 9.62 -25.31 31.69
CA ALA A 534 10.22 -24.03 31.27
C ALA A 534 10.84 -24.04 29.86
N GLY A 535 11.22 -25.21 29.36
CA GLY A 535 11.78 -25.36 28.01
C GLY A 535 10.73 -25.18 26.87
N PHE A 536 9.45 -25.24 27.20
CA PHE A 536 8.37 -25.08 26.21
C PHE A 536 7.65 -23.72 26.27
N ILE A 537 7.88 -22.94 27.30
CA ILE A 537 7.29 -21.62 27.44
C ILE A 537 7.99 -20.65 26.47
N ALA A 538 7.29 -20.28 25.41
CA ALA A 538 7.70 -19.21 24.53
C ALA A 538 6.94 -17.95 24.93
N ALA A 539 7.56 -17.15 25.80
CA ALA A 539 7.05 -15.82 26.18
C ALA A 539 8.00 -14.75 25.66
N ASP A 540 7.45 -13.74 24.99
CA ASP A 540 8.20 -12.60 24.48
C ASP A 540 7.67 -11.30 25.06
N SER A 541 8.56 -10.47 25.54
CA SER A 541 8.22 -9.13 26.01
C SER A 541 9.36 -8.18 25.65
N TYR A 542 9.06 -7.28 24.77
CA TYR A 542 10.02 -6.29 24.28
C TYR A 542 9.44 -4.89 24.36
N ARG A 543 10.22 -3.95 24.85
CA ARG A 543 10.00 -2.52 24.66
C ARG A 543 11.25 -1.92 24.04
N GLY A 544 11.10 -1.43 22.79
CA GLY A 544 12.16 -0.74 22.10
C GLY A 544 12.59 0.55 22.82
N PRO A 545 13.84 0.98 22.65
CA PRO A 545 14.22 2.34 23.04
C PRO A 545 13.43 3.35 22.22
N ASP A 546 13.17 4.50 22.81
CA ASP A 546 12.56 5.62 22.09
C ASP A 546 13.44 6.01 20.91
N ASN A 547 12.90 5.91 19.70
CA ASN A 547 13.54 6.48 18.53
C ASN A 547 13.19 7.95 18.44
N LYS A 548 14.19 8.83 18.43
CA LYS A 548 14.01 10.28 18.37
C LYS A 548 14.70 10.84 17.14
N ILE A 549 13.98 11.72 16.45
CA ILE A 549 14.51 12.46 15.31
C ILE A 549 14.27 13.95 15.56
N ILE A 550 15.33 14.73 15.43
CA ILE A 550 15.30 16.19 15.49
C ILE A 550 15.70 16.72 14.14
N ALA A 551 14.98 17.69 13.62
CA ALA A 551 15.36 18.29 12.34
C ALA A 551 15.20 19.82 12.33
N PHE A 552 16.10 20.47 11.61
CA PHE A 552 15.99 21.86 11.18
C PHE A 552 15.87 21.86 9.66
N PHE A 553 14.97 22.67 9.13
CA PHE A 553 14.76 22.74 7.70
C PHE A 553 14.51 24.15 7.23
N GLY A 554 14.88 24.41 5.99
CA GLY A 554 14.59 25.65 5.29
C GLY A 554 14.30 25.36 3.82
N ARG A 555 13.39 26.15 3.24
CA ARG A 555 13.04 26.08 1.82
C ARG A 555 12.79 27.49 1.30
N VAL A 556 13.25 27.73 0.08
CA VAL A 556 12.91 28.94 -0.68
C VAL A 556 12.34 28.53 -2.03
N ASN A 557 11.20 29.10 -2.37
CA ASN A 557 10.59 29.02 -3.70
C ASN A 557 10.59 30.42 -4.30
N VAL A 558 11.01 30.55 -5.55
CA VAL A 558 11.05 31.83 -6.27
C VAL A 558 10.38 31.64 -7.62
N VAL A 559 9.49 32.56 -7.95
CA VAL A 559 8.84 32.67 -9.25
C VAL A 559 9.22 34.01 -9.86
N ILE A 560 9.78 33.98 -11.05
CA ILE A 560 10.19 35.17 -11.79
C ILE A 560 9.36 35.23 -13.07
N ASP A 561 8.73 36.39 -13.29
CA ASP A 561 7.91 36.67 -14.48
C ASP A 561 6.87 35.57 -14.79
N GLU A 562 6.39 34.86 -13.78
CA GLU A 562 5.47 33.71 -13.91
C GLU A 562 5.94 32.60 -14.89
N ALA A 563 7.23 32.56 -15.21
CA ALA A 563 7.79 31.66 -16.20
C ALA A 563 9.05 30.93 -15.74
N ILE A 564 9.83 31.50 -14.82
CA ILE A 564 11.01 30.85 -14.24
C ILE A 564 10.71 30.49 -12.79
N TYR A 565 10.95 29.26 -12.45
CA TYR A 565 10.66 28.68 -11.14
C TYR A 565 11.94 28.13 -10.54
N LEU A 566 12.27 28.55 -9.34
CA LEU A 566 13.42 28.09 -8.59
C LEU A 566 12.98 27.57 -7.24
N ASN A 567 13.48 26.40 -6.86
CA ASN A 567 13.27 25.82 -5.54
C ASN A 567 14.63 25.43 -4.96
N ALA A 568 14.86 25.76 -3.69
CA ALA A 568 15.99 25.22 -2.96
C ALA A 568 15.54 24.89 -1.54
N SER A 569 16.00 23.74 -1.02
CA SER A 569 15.74 23.36 0.35
C SER A 569 16.94 22.67 0.99
N VAL A 570 17.03 22.76 2.29
CA VAL A 570 18.00 22.02 3.09
C VAL A 570 17.32 21.52 4.36
N ARG A 571 17.57 20.27 4.69
CA ARG A 571 17.17 19.66 5.95
C ARG A 571 18.38 19.07 6.64
N ARG A 572 18.58 19.44 7.90
CA ARG A 572 19.58 18.84 8.78
C ARG A 572 18.87 18.04 9.87
N GLU A 573 19.12 16.74 9.90
CA GLU A 573 18.39 15.78 10.71
C GLU A 573 19.33 14.95 11.58
N GLY A 574 18.99 14.75 12.85
CA GLY A 574 19.71 13.91 13.79
C GLY A 574 18.85 12.79 14.35
N SER A 575 19.35 11.55 14.37
CA SER A 575 18.64 10.37 14.83
C SER A 575 19.38 9.62 15.94
N THR A 576 18.61 9.07 16.90
CA THR A 576 19.14 8.21 17.96
C THR A 576 19.48 6.80 17.49
N LYS A 577 19.09 6.39 16.29
CA LYS A 577 19.39 5.06 15.73
C LYS A 577 20.84 4.87 15.30
N LEU A 578 21.57 5.95 15.07
CA LEU A 578 22.90 5.94 14.46
C LEU A 578 24.02 6.08 15.50
N GLY A 579 25.25 5.83 15.06
CA GLY A 579 26.46 5.98 15.87
C GLY A 579 26.65 7.40 16.40
N GLU A 580 27.31 7.56 17.54
CA GLU A 580 27.38 8.84 18.25
C GLU A 580 27.98 9.96 17.41
N GLY A 581 29.02 9.68 16.65
CA GLY A 581 29.66 10.63 15.72
C GLY A 581 28.86 10.89 14.43
N ASN A 582 27.89 10.03 14.10
CA ASN A 582 27.21 10.02 12.80
C ASN A 582 25.70 10.28 12.88
N LYS A 583 25.22 10.79 14.03
CA LYS A 583 23.79 11.05 14.25
C LYS A 583 23.19 12.03 13.26
N TRP A 584 23.98 13.00 12.77
CA TRP A 584 23.47 14.09 11.94
C TRP A 584 23.74 13.88 10.46
N GLY A 585 22.69 13.97 9.64
CA GLY A 585 22.74 14.06 8.18
C GLY A 585 22.27 15.44 7.69
N THR A 586 22.75 15.85 6.53
CA THR A 586 22.31 17.08 5.85
C THR A 586 21.89 16.74 4.44
N PHE A 587 20.68 17.11 4.08
CA PHE A 587 20.00 16.72 2.85
C PHE A 587 19.62 17.97 2.04
N PRO A 588 20.47 18.41 1.10
CA PRO A 588 20.16 19.51 0.21
C PRO A 588 19.28 19.06 -0.95
N ALA A 589 18.45 19.97 -1.45
CA ALA A 589 17.72 19.77 -2.68
C ALA A 589 17.52 21.10 -3.41
N PHE A 590 17.48 21.03 -4.74
CA PHE A 590 17.20 22.18 -5.57
C PHE A 590 16.52 21.78 -6.87
N GLY A 591 15.76 22.72 -7.42
CA GLY A 591 15.07 22.55 -8.67
C GLY A 591 14.99 23.87 -9.44
N ILE A 592 15.05 23.75 -10.74
CA ILE A 592 14.79 24.84 -11.67
C ILE A 592 13.78 24.41 -12.72
N GLY A 593 12.85 25.27 -13.03
CA GLY A 593 11.88 25.09 -14.10
C GLY A 593 11.73 26.35 -14.92
N ALA A 594 11.41 26.19 -16.18
CA ALA A 594 11.10 27.32 -17.05
C ALA A 594 9.94 26.96 -17.97
N ASP A 595 8.91 27.79 -17.99
CA ASP A 595 7.89 27.76 -19.02
C ASP A 595 8.43 28.46 -20.28
N LEU A 596 8.88 27.64 -21.21
CA LEU A 596 9.52 28.11 -22.44
C LEU A 596 8.53 28.73 -23.42
N ASN A 597 7.22 28.49 -23.25
CA ASN A 597 6.19 29.07 -24.13
C ASN A 597 6.25 30.59 -24.13
N LYS A 598 6.47 31.20 -22.96
CA LYS A 598 6.59 32.65 -22.80
C LYS A 598 7.75 33.25 -23.62
N TYR A 599 8.83 32.48 -23.82
CA TYR A 599 10.07 32.95 -24.48
C TYR A 599 10.16 32.53 -25.95
N LEU A 600 9.60 31.37 -26.31
CA LEU A 600 9.70 30.83 -27.66
C LEU A 600 8.50 31.16 -28.54
N GLY A 601 7.39 31.67 -27.95
CA GLY A 601 6.18 31.99 -28.66
C GLY A 601 5.59 30.75 -29.40
N THR A 602 5.62 29.59 -28.75
CA THR A 602 5.09 28.35 -29.32
C THR A 602 3.55 28.36 -29.28
N GLU A 603 2.93 27.43 -30.01
CA GLU A 603 1.47 27.22 -29.97
C GLU A 603 1.01 26.35 -28.82
N PHE A 604 1.89 26.04 -27.83
CA PHE A 604 1.51 25.30 -26.65
C PHE A 604 0.81 26.20 -25.63
N ASP A 605 -0.16 25.64 -24.89
CA ASP A 605 -0.75 26.29 -23.72
C ASP A 605 0.22 26.25 -22.53
N LEU A 606 1.01 25.17 -22.44
CA LEU A 606 2.10 24.98 -21.50
C LEU A 606 3.26 24.25 -22.18
N PHE A 607 4.48 24.76 -22.07
CA PHE A 607 5.69 24.05 -22.46
C PHE A 607 6.80 24.31 -21.44
N LYS A 608 6.83 23.46 -20.41
CA LYS A 608 7.73 23.64 -19.27
C LYS A 608 8.81 22.57 -19.25
N VAL A 609 10.04 22.97 -19.05
CA VAL A 609 11.19 22.09 -18.80
C VAL A 609 11.64 22.31 -17.38
N ARG A 610 11.93 21.22 -16.67
CA ARG A 610 12.39 21.26 -15.28
C ARG A 610 13.55 20.30 -15.03
N LEU A 611 14.44 20.69 -14.13
CA LEU A 611 15.55 19.88 -13.64
C LEU A 611 15.55 19.94 -12.12
N GLY A 612 15.49 18.77 -11.48
CA GLY A 612 15.53 18.62 -10.03
C GLY A 612 16.71 17.77 -9.60
N TYR A 613 17.30 18.11 -8.47
CA TYR A 613 18.26 17.31 -7.74
C TYR A 613 17.90 17.31 -6.27
N GLY A 614 18.03 16.15 -5.61
CA GLY A 614 17.80 16.08 -4.18
C GLY A 614 18.55 14.92 -3.52
N GLU A 615 19.06 15.19 -2.34
CA GLU A 615 19.64 14.18 -1.47
C GLU A 615 18.68 13.87 -0.32
N THR A 616 18.57 12.60 0.01
CA THR A 616 17.83 12.08 1.18
C THR A 616 18.67 11.02 1.87
N GLY A 617 18.37 10.74 3.13
CA GLY A 617 19.02 9.66 3.85
C GLY A 617 18.00 8.62 4.27
N SER A 618 18.43 7.40 4.58
CA SER A 618 17.59 6.38 5.21
C SER A 618 18.15 5.94 6.54
N LEU A 619 17.26 5.47 7.41
CA LEU A 619 17.59 4.93 8.72
C LEU A 619 17.39 3.42 8.73
N PRO A 620 18.17 2.67 9.54
CA PRO A 620 17.93 1.24 9.69
C PRO A 620 16.55 0.96 10.29
N GLY A 621 15.93 -0.16 9.89
CA GLY A 621 14.68 -0.64 10.49
C GLY A 621 14.84 -0.87 11.99
N PRO A 622 15.74 -1.77 12.43
CA PRO A 622 15.96 -2.04 13.85
C PRO A 622 16.57 -0.85 14.59
N THR A 623 16.37 -0.83 15.91
CA THR A 623 16.99 0.11 16.85
C THR A 623 18.19 -0.53 17.55
N GLY A 624 19.10 0.28 18.13
CA GLY A 624 20.22 -0.19 18.93
C GLY A 624 21.33 -0.88 18.16
N LEU A 625 21.42 -0.73 16.82
CA LEU A 625 22.47 -1.34 15.99
C LEU A 625 23.86 -0.76 16.27
N SER A 626 23.92 0.49 16.69
CA SER A 626 25.17 1.18 17.06
C SER A 626 25.66 0.85 18.47
N GLN A 627 24.85 0.12 19.26
CA GLN A 627 25.11 -0.16 20.67
C GLN A 627 25.21 -1.65 20.94
N VAL A 628 25.85 -2.02 22.04
CA VAL A 628 25.82 -3.39 22.52
C VAL A 628 24.45 -3.70 23.10
N VAL A 629 23.83 -4.74 22.57
CA VAL A 629 22.51 -5.25 23.00
C VAL A 629 22.70 -6.66 23.57
N TYR A 630 22.09 -6.92 24.72
CA TYR A 630 22.15 -8.21 25.40
C TYR A 630 20.81 -8.93 25.32
N ASN A 631 20.87 -10.22 25.04
CA ASN A 631 19.79 -11.16 25.27
C ASN A 631 19.87 -11.69 26.69
N PHE A 632 18.74 -11.77 27.35
CA PHE A 632 18.61 -12.43 28.65
C PHE A 632 17.83 -13.73 28.44
N GLY A 633 18.32 -14.80 29.00
CA GLY A 633 17.72 -16.13 28.90
C GLY A 633 18.04 -16.98 30.13
N TYR A 634 17.52 -18.20 30.10
CA TYR A 634 17.86 -19.23 31.07
C TYR A 634 18.47 -20.41 30.31
N ASP A 635 19.49 -21.02 30.91
CA ASP A 635 19.99 -22.29 30.40
C ASP A 635 19.03 -23.45 30.73
N SER A 636 19.31 -24.64 30.22
CA SER A 636 18.48 -25.82 30.45
C SER A 636 18.41 -26.25 31.92
N GLY A 637 19.25 -25.70 32.79
CA GLY A 637 19.24 -25.87 34.23
C GLY A 637 18.48 -24.81 35.00
N GLY A 638 17.84 -23.83 34.29
CA GLY A 638 17.12 -22.72 34.92
C GLY A 638 18.03 -21.61 35.46
N THR A 639 19.34 -21.62 35.13
CA THR A 639 20.26 -20.54 35.50
C THR A 639 20.13 -19.39 34.51
N GLY A 640 19.87 -18.18 35.01
CA GLY A 640 19.83 -16.97 34.18
C GLY A 640 21.19 -16.75 33.51
N ASN A 641 21.16 -16.57 32.20
CA ASN A 641 22.33 -16.21 31.43
C ASN A 641 22.09 -14.89 30.66
N THR A 642 23.21 -14.26 30.32
CA THR A 642 23.19 -13.03 29.51
C THR A 642 24.20 -13.22 28.40
N SER A 643 23.74 -13.10 27.18
CA SER A 643 24.60 -13.13 25.99
C SER A 643 24.44 -11.84 25.19
N GLN A 644 25.51 -11.36 24.60
CA GLN A 644 25.40 -10.26 23.67
C GLN A 644 24.61 -10.73 22.44
N ALA A 645 23.68 -9.91 21.95
CA ALA A 645 22.79 -10.29 20.85
C ALA A 645 23.49 -10.23 19.49
N ARG A 646 24.42 -9.27 19.31
CA ARG A 646 25.16 -9.03 18.05
C ARG A 646 26.34 -8.09 18.28
N ALA A 647 27.24 -7.99 17.31
CA ALA A 647 28.28 -6.97 17.33
C ALA A 647 27.67 -5.57 17.14
N ALA A 648 28.08 -4.63 17.99
CA ALA A 648 27.69 -3.23 17.86
C ALA A 648 28.47 -2.54 16.72
N ASN A 649 27.83 -1.58 16.06
CA ASN A 649 28.51 -0.69 15.11
C ASN A 649 28.43 0.77 15.56
N PRO A 650 29.38 1.29 16.36
CA PRO A 650 29.38 2.67 16.80
C PRO A 650 29.60 3.67 15.66
N ASP A 651 30.09 3.23 14.51
CA ASP A 651 30.36 4.05 13.32
C ASP A 651 29.20 4.06 12.32
N LEU A 652 28.08 3.42 12.67
CA LEU A 652 26.91 3.35 11.80
C LEU A 652 26.41 4.74 11.42
N LYS A 653 26.31 5.01 10.11
CA LYS A 653 25.93 6.30 9.54
C LYS A 653 24.66 6.19 8.69
N TRP A 654 24.19 7.31 8.20
CA TRP A 654 23.09 7.41 7.26
C TRP A 654 23.38 6.63 5.97
N GLU A 655 22.37 5.94 5.46
CA GLU A 655 22.30 5.57 4.05
C GLU A 655 22.06 6.84 3.25
N SER A 656 22.74 7.03 2.14
CA SER A 656 22.63 8.20 1.27
C SER A 656 21.97 7.85 -0.04
N LYS A 657 21.07 8.73 -0.49
CA LYS A 657 20.38 8.61 -1.76
C LYS A 657 20.40 9.96 -2.47
N ALA A 658 20.95 9.99 -3.67
CA ALA A 658 20.98 11.15 -4.54
C ALA A 658 20.15 10.86 -5.80
N GLU A 659 19.28 11.78 -6.18
CA GLU A 659 18.42 11.63 -7.36
C GLU A 659 18.43 12.88 -8.20
N THR A 660 18.58 12.70 -9.53
CA THR A 660 18.45 13.76 -10.54
C THR A 660 17.27 13.41 -11.44
N ASN A 661 16.40 14.38 -11.70
CA ASN A 661 15.22 14.24 -12.55
C ASN A 661 15.16 15.36 -13.58
N LEU A 662 15.06 15.03 -14.86
CA LEU A 662 14.76 15.94 -15.96
C LEU A 662 13.32 15.70 -16.41
N GLY A 663 12.49 16.73 -16.36
CA GLY A 663 11.08 16.66 -16.73
C GLY A 663 10.70 17.63 -17.84
N VAL A 664 9.78 17.21 -18.69
CA VAL A 664 9.11 18.05 -19.67
C VAL A 664 7.60 17.93 -19.45
N GLU A 665 6.93 19.06 -19.29
CA GLU A 665 5.48 19.16 -19.17
C GLU A 665 4.95 19.96 -20.37
N PHE A 666 3.92 19.46 -21.01
CA PHE A 666 3.32 20.15 -22.16
C PHE A 666 1.80 20.05 -22.14
N GLY A 667 1.17 21.08 -22.67
CA GLY A 667 -0.27 21.16 -22.94
C GLY A 667 -0.50 21.86 -24.27
N GLN A 668 -1.36 21.30 -25.11
CA GLN A 668 -1.78 21.89 -26.36
C GLN A 668 -3.23 21.50 -26.65
N GLY A 669 -4.15 22.44 -26.44
CA GLY A 669 -5.57 22.20 -26.62
C GLY A 669 -6.08 21.02 -25.78
N LYS A 670 -6.44 19.93 -26.43
CA LYS A 670 -7.00 18.72 -25.80
C LYS A 670 -5.96 17.69 -25.35
N LEU A 671 -4.69 17.90 -25.61
CA LEU A 671 -3.58 17.01 -25.28
C LEU A 671 -2.71 17.62 -24.20
N SER A 672 -2.47 16.88 -23.13
CA SER A 672 -1.48 17.22 -22.10
C SER A 672 -0.63 16.03 -21.76
N GLY A 673 0.57 16.28 -21.23
CA GLY A 673 1.43 15.19 -20.81
C GLY A 673 2.67 15.63 -20.08
N THR A 674 3.31 14.64 -19.45
CA THR A 674 4.59 14.77 -18.76
C THR A 674 5.54 13.65 -19.17
N LEU A 675 6.80 13.99 -19.35
CA LEU A 675 7.89 13.05 -19.58
C LEU A 675 8.97 13.29 -18.54
N ASP A 676 9.33 12.29 -17.77
CA ASP A 676 10.38 12.33 -16.76
C ASP A 676 11.49 11.33 -17.09
N LEU A 677 12.75 11.78 -17.04
CA LEU A 677 13.96 10.99 -17.09
C LEU A 677 14.68 11.14 -15.76
N TYR A 678 15.02 10.03 -15.12
CA TYR A 678 15.67 10.11 -13.81
C TYR A 678 16.83 9.12 -13.67
N THR A 679 17.78 9.50 -12.80
CA THR A 679 18.80 8.61 -12.27
C THR A 679 18.88 8.77 -10.77
N ARG A 680 19.04 7.65 -10.07
CA ARG A 680 19.06 7.55 -8.61
C ARG A 680 20.23 6.68 -8.19
N ASP A 681 21.10 7.24 -7.36
CA ASP A 681 22.20 6.54 -6.70
C ASP A 681 21.87 6.34 -5.23
N ILE A 682 22.01 5.11 -4.74
CA ILE A 682 21.86 4.75 -3.34
C ILE A 682 23.20 4.18 -2.90
N SER A 683 23.79 4.76 -1.89
CA SER A 683 25.11 4.36 -1.35
C SER A 683 25.04 4.15 0.15
N ASP A 684 26.01 3.39 0.67
CA ASP A 684 26.12 3.13 2.10
C ASP A 684 24.85 2.48 2.70
N PHE A 685 24.12 1.64 1.94
CA PHE A 685 22.92 1.01 2.49
C PHE A 685 23.27 0.08 3.65
N ILE A 686 22.37 0.02 4.65
CA ILE A 686 22.62 -0.58 5.94
C ILE A 686 22.18 -2.04 5.92
N LEU A 687 23.15 -2.95 6.00
CA LEU A 687 22.92 -4.40 5.98
C LEU A 687 23.60 -5.10 7.12
N GLU A 688 23.07 -6.27 7.48
CA GLU A 688 23.77 -7.23 8.31
C GLU A 688 24.77 -8.01 7.46
N THR A 689 26.06 -7.79 7.70
CA THR A 689 27.16 -8.40 6.96
C THR A 689 27.93 -9.37 7.86
N LYS A 690 28.60 -10.35 7.24
CA LYS A 690 29.54 -11.19 7.97
C LYS A 690 30.82 -10.42 8.28
N VAL A 691 31.28 -10.57 9.49
CA VAL A 691 32.50 -9.93 10.00
C VAL A 691 33.42 -10.95 10.65
N ASP A 692 34.69 -10.57 10.86
CA ASP A 692 35.66 -11.43 11.51
C ASP A 692 35.33 -11.62 13.00
N VAL A 693 34.99 -12.84 13.36
CA VAL A 693 34.65 -13.21 14.73
C VAL A 693 35.78 -12.89 15.75
N ALA A 694 37.05 -13.00 15.31
CA ALA A 694 38.17 -12.70 16.21
C ALA A 694 38.24 -11.22 16.55
N THR A 695 37.82 -10.36 15.65
CA THR A 695 37.83 -8.90 15.85
C THR A 695 36.58 -8.42 16.60
N TYR A 696 35.41 -8.96 16.28
CA TYR A 696 34.11 -8.42 16.74
C TYR A 696 33.41 -9.30 17.78
N GLY A 697 33.89 -10.51 18.04
CA GLY A 697 33.25 -11.48 18.93
C GLY A 697 31.97 -12.11 18.36
N PHE A 698 31.54 -11.74 17.17
CA PHE A 698 30.37 -12.21 16.43
C PHE A 698 30.74 -12.38 14.96
N ASP A 699 30.00 -13.23 14.28
CA ASP A 699 30.14 -13.45 12.84
C ASP A 699 29.34 -12.48 11.99
N ARG A 700 28.45 -11.65 12.61
CA ARG A 700 27.58 -10.70 11.91
C ARG A 700 27.49 -9.35 12.63
N ARG A 701 27.39 -8.30 11.83
CA ARG A 701 27.25 -6.92 12.27
C ARG A 701 26.52 -6.09 11.19
N TYR A 702 25.74 -5.10 11.58
CA TYR A 702 25.18 -4.13 10.63
C TYR A 702 26.25 -3.11 10.21
N GLU A 703 26.44 -2.94 8.92
CA GLU A 703 27.41 -2.04 8.33
C GLU A 703 26.79 -1.22 7.19
N ASN A 704 27.36 -0.05 6.93
CA ASN A 704 27.08 0.71 5.73
C ASN A 704 27.91 0.12 4.58
N SER A 705 27.26 -0.52 3.63
CA SER A 705 27.94 -1.27 2.57
C SER A 705 27.08 -1.32 1.30
N GLY A 706 27.72 -1.07 0.16
CA GLY A 706 27.13 -1.29 -1.14
C GLY A 706 26.58 -0.05 -1.82
N LYS A 707 26.31 -0.21 -3.11
CA LYS A 707 25.79 0.84 -3.99
C LYS A 707 24.85 0.26 -5.04
N ILE A 708 23.74 0.97 -5.27
CA ILE A 708 22.74 0.66 -6.29
C ILE A 708 22.51 1.89 -7.15
N ASN A 709 22.43 1.71 -8.46
CA ASN A 709 22.00 2.74 -9.39
C ASN A 709 20.68 2.32 -10.05
N THR A 710 19.72 3.23 -10.12
CA THR A 710 18.44 3.05 -10.83
C THR A 710 18.26 4.17 -11.85
N GLN A 711 17.96 3.81 -13.08
CA GLN A 711 17.64 4.74 -14.16
C GLN A 711 16.28 4.40 -14.74
N GLY A 712 15.48 5.41 -15.08
CA GLY A 712 14.16 5.16 -15.63
C GLY A 712 13.58 6.32 -16.41
N LEU A 713 12.49 5.99 -17.12
CA LEU A 713 11.68 6.91 -17.90
C LEU A 713 10.20 6.72 -17.51
N GLU A 714 9.49 7.82 -17.34
CA GLU A 714 8.07 7.88 -17.05
C GLU A 714 7.37 8.79 -18.05
N LEU A 715 6.26 8.33 -18.59
CA LEU A 715 5.42 9.10 -19.51
C LEU A 715 3.98 9.08 -19.03
N ASN A 716 3.37 10.25 -18.92
CA ASN A 716 1.94 10.41 -18.75
C ASN A 716 1.38 11.20 -19.91
N LEU A 717 0.31 10.74 -20.53
CA LEU A 717 -0.41 11.42 -21.60
C LEU A 717 -1.89 11.40 -21.30
N ASN A 718 -2.55 12.56 -21.40
CA ASN A 718 -3.99 12.71 -21.28
C ASN A 718 -4.53 13.38 -22.54
N TYR A 719 -5.60 12.84 -23.09
CA TYR A 719 -6.21 13.33 -24.29
C TYR A 719 -7.74 13.40 -24.16
N GLN A 720 -8.30 14.57 -24.35
CA GLN A 720 -9.74 14.79 -24.42
C GLN A 720 -10.21 14.63 -25.87
N LEU A 721 -10.61 13.41 -26.27
CA LEU A 721 -11.05 13.14 -27.65
C LEU A 721 -12.27 13.96 -28.01
N THR A 722 -13.27 13.96 -27.12
CA THR A 722 -14.50 14.77 -27.26
C THR A 722 -14.82 15.35 -25.86
N ASP A 723 -15.83 16.22 -25.80
CA ASP A 723 -16.28 16.77 -24.50
C ASP A 723 -16.86 15.69 -23.57
N SER A 724 -17.26 14.55 -24.15
CA SER A 724 -17.80 13.41 -23.41
C SER A 724 -16.78 12.28 -23.16
N TYR A 725 -15.62 12.28 -23.82
CA TYR A 725 -14.66 11.17 -23.74
C TYR A 725 -13.25 11.65 -23.53
N THR A 726 -12.65 11.20 -22.43
CA THR A 726 -11.24 11.41 -22.10
C THR A 726 -10.51 10.08 -21.99
N THR A 727 -9.27 10.05 -22.45
CA THR A 727 -8.39 8.88 -22.34
C THR A 727 -7.02 9.31 -21.83
N GLY A 728 -6.41 8.50 -20.96
CA GLY A 728 -5.08 8.78 -20.41
C GLY A 728 -4.24 7.52 -20.34
N ILE A 729 -2.95 7.63 -20.66
CA ILE A 729 -2.01 6.52 -20.60
C ILE A 729 -0.81 6.89 -19.74
N ASN A 730 -0.44 5.98 -18.85
CA ASN A 730 0.77 6.04 -18.03
C ASN A 730 1.70 4.91 -18.44
N LEU A 731 2.96 5.22 -18.70
CA LEU A 731 4.00 4.25 -19.01
C LEU A 731 5.20 4.49 -18.09
N SER A 732 5.81 3.42 -17.59
CA SER A 732 7.06 3.51 -16.84
C SER A 732 7.98 2.35 -17.17
N THR A 733 9.27 2.66 -17.27
CA THR A 733 10.34 1.68 -17.41
C THR A 733 11.51 2.08 -16.54
N TYR A 734 12.15 1.11 -15.92
CA TYR A 734 13.36 1.35 -15.14
C TYR A 734 14.27 0.12 -15.11
N LYS A 735 15.54 0.37 -14.82
CA LYS A 735 16.54 -0.67 -14.61
C LYS A 735 17.31 -0.34 -13.33
N THR A 736 17.45 -1.32 -12.44
CA THR A 736 18.21 -1.21 -11.20
C THR A 736 19.43 -2.12 -11.28
N ILE A 737 20.63 -1.56 -11.09
CA ILE A 737 21.91 -2.26 -11.11
C ILE A 737 22.49 -2.22 -9.71
N LEU A 738 22.91 -3.37 -9.18
CA LEU A 738 23.72 -3.46 -7.98
C LEU A 738 25.16 -3.18 -8.35
N GLU A 739 25.69 -1.99 -8.05
CA GLU A 739 27.05 -1.61 -8.43
C GLU A 739 28.11 -2.20 -7.51
N GLU A 740 27.86 -2.12 -6.19
CA GLU A 740 28.78 -2.59 -5.16
C GLU A 740 28.01 -3.33 -4.07
N TYR A 741 28.56 -4.41 -3.60
CA TYR A 741 27.99 -5.19 -2.48
C TYR A 741 29.03 -6.15 -1.92
N VAL A 742 29.19 -6.21 -0.58
CA VAL A 742 30.02 -7.20 0.08
C VAL A 742 29.17 -8.43 0.39
N LEU A 743 29.24 -9.42 -0.44
CA LEU A 743 28.55 -10.71 -0.27
C LEU A 743 29.47 -11.74 0.37
N GLU A 744 28.94 -12.45 1.35
CA GLU A 744 29.56 -13.66 1.86
C GLU A 744 29.21 -14.84 0.94
N ASN A 745 30.21 -15.46 0.31
CA ASN A 745 30.10 -16.74 -0.43
C ASN A 745 28.95 -16.84 -1.43
N GLY A 746 28.59 -15.75 -2.13
CA GLY A 746 27.65 -16.05 -3.14
C GLY A 746 26.74 -14.94 -3.59
N ASP A 747 26.65 -14.98 -4.82
CA ASP A 747 25.94 -14.13 -5.69
C ASP A 747 24.47 -14.54 -5.84
N ILE A 748 23.96 -15.48 -5.06
CA ILE A 748 22.61 -16.04 -5.20
C ILE A 748 21.76 -15.84 -3.95
N ARG A 749 20.52 -15.46 -4.20
CA ARG A 749 19.45 -15.23 -3.22
C ARG A 749 18.21 -16.03 -3.61
N ALA A 750 17.31 -16.22 -2.66
CA ALA A 750 16.14 -17.08 -2.70
C ALA A 750 16.46 -18.57 -2.80
N ASN A 751 16.31 -19.20 -1.67
CA ASN A 751 16.41 -20.64 -1.49
C ASN A 751 15.02 -21.18 -1.14
N LEU A 752 14.51 -22.10 -1.96
CA LEU A 752 13.25 -22.78 -1.70
C LEU A 752 13.49 -24.26 -1.50
N GLY A 753 13.14 -24.78 -0.32
CA GLY A 753 13.22 -26.20 -0.02
C GLY A 753 11.96 -26.93 -0.42
N SER A 754 12.07 -28.12 -1.02
CA SER A 754 10.97 -29.03 -1.27
C SER A 754 11.46 -30.47 -1.45
N PRO A 755 10.56 -31.44 -1.49
CA PRO A 755 10.94 -32.81 -1.81
C PRO A 755 11.74 -32.88 -3.12
N GLY A 756 12.96 -33.37 -3.03
CA GLY A 756 13.87 -33.51 -4.17
C GLY A 756 14.64 -32.24 -4.57
N GLN A 757 14.32 -31.07 -3.97
CA GLN A 757 14.94 -29.79 -4.34
C GLN A 757 15.29 -28.93 -3.11
N ASN A 758 15.88 -29.53 -2.09
CA ASN A 758 16.32 -28.82 -0.91
C ASN A 758 17.43 -27.81 -1.24
N SER A 759 17.33 -26.62 -0.69
CA SER A 759 18.33 -25.56 -0.83
C SER A 759 18.58 -25.11 -2.27
N THR A 760 17.54 -25.09 -3.10
CA THR A 760 17.62 -24.62 -4.49
C THR A 760 17.77 -23.11 -4.58
N ASN A 761 18.86 -22.63 -5.15
CA ASN A 761 19.11 -21.23 -5.41
C ASN A 761 18.50 -20.82 -6.77
N MET A 762 17.75 -19.72 -6.82
CA MET A 762 16.93 -19.36 -7.98
C MET A 762 17.20 -17.96 -8.53
N LEU A 763 17.82 -17.09 -7.76
CA LEU A 763 17.99 -15.68 -8.11
C LEU A 763 19.44 -15.25 -7.94
N LEU A 764 19.97 -14.63 -8.99
CA LEU A 764 21.32 -14.10 -9.03
C LEU A 764 21.32 -12.66 -8.48
N VAL A 765 22.14 -12.41 -7.49
CA VAL A 765 22.46 -11.06 -6.99
C VAL A 765 23.96 -10.89 -7.05
N ARG A 766 24.45 -10.16 -8.03
CA ARG A 766 25.88 -9.99 -8.30
C ARG A 766 26.19 -8.52 -8.55
N PRO A 767 27.28 -7.96 -8.00
CA PRO A 767 27.77 -6.64 -8.34
C PRO A 767 28.03 -6.48 -9.83
N GLY A 768 27.61 -5.34 -10.40
CA GLY A 768 27.65 -5.05 -11.83
C GLY A 768 26.42 -5.53 -12.62
N GLU A 769 25.52 -6.30 -12.00
CA GLU A 769 24.38 -6.90 -12.68
C GLU A 769 23.05 -6.25 -12.27
N ALA A 770 22.04 -6.45 -13.12
CA ALA A 770 20.67 -6.03 -12.82
C ALA A 770 20.05 -6.89 -11.72
N ILE A 771 19.28 -6.27 -10.82
CA ILE A 771 18.52 -6.99 -9.80
C ILE A 771 17.34 -7.72 -10.45
N GLY A 772 16.98 -8.88 -9.87
CA GLY A 772 15.82 -9.68 -10.28
C GLY A 772 16.13 -10.75 -11.31
N GLN A 773 17.42 -11.02 -11.62
CA GLN A 773 17.78 -12.08 -12.55
C GLN A 773 17.47 -13.46 -11.98
N ILE A 774 16.70 -14.24 -12.73
CA ILE A 774 16.42 -15.64 -12.42
C ILE A 774 17.54 -16.48 -13.01
N TRP A 775 18.25 -17.23 -12.16
CA TRP A 775 19.46 -17.98 -12.47
C TRP A 775 19.17 -19.48 -12.45
N ALA A 776 19.26 -20.14 -13.57
CA ALA A 776 18.87 -21.55 -13.70
C ALA A 776 19.66 -22.28 -14.76
N PRO A 777 19.83 -23.63 -14.64
CA PRO A 777 20.30 -24.45 -15.73
C PRO A 777 19.29 -24.43 -16.90
N ARG A 778 19.79 -24.42 -18.14
CA ARG A 778 18.95 -24.50 -19.33
C ARG A 778 18.39 -25.91 -19.51
N PHE A 779 17.05 -25.99 -19.49
CA PHE A 779 16.36 -27.26 -19.77
C PHE A 779 16.32 -27.51 -21.27
N GLU A 780 16.74 -28.73 -21.72
CA GLU A 780 16.75 -29.13 -23.14
C GLU A 780 15.87 -30.34 -23.42
N GLY A 781 15.36 -31.02 -22.41
CA GLY A 781 14.48 -32.19 -22.60
C GLY A 781 14.50 -33.14 -21.42
N VAL A 782 13.91 -34.32 -21.64
CA VAL A 782 13.85 -35.43 -20.67
C VAL A 782 14.50 -36.65 -21.27
N ASP A 783 15.33 -37.34 -20.51
CA ASP A 783 15.98 -38.56 -20.93
C ASP A 783 15.06 -39.80 -20.81
N ALA A 784 15.52 -40.96 -21.30
CA ALA A 784 14.75 -42.22 -21.27
C ALA A 784 14.46 -42.72 -19.84
N SER A 785 15.13 -42.19 -18.81
CA SER A 785 14.90 -42.52 -17.41
C SER A 785 13.90 -41.56 -16.72
N GLY A 786 13.46 -40.50 -17.42
CA GLY A 786 12.62 -39.45 -16.87
C GLY A 786 13.40 -38.35 -16.13
N ALA A 787 14.71 -38.27 -16.29
CA ALA A 787 15.53 -37.20 -15.72
C ALA A 787 15.66 -36.01 -16.68
N PRO A 788 15.75 -34.77 -16.20
CA PRO A 788 15.93 -33.60 -17.04
C PRO A 788 17.31 -33.59 -17.68
N ILE A 789 17.38 -33.20 -18.96
CA ILE A 789 18.59 -32.95 -19.73
C ILE A 789 18.85 -31.45 -19.70
N PHE A 790 20.09 -31.05 -19.39
CA PHE A 790 20.50 -29.66 -19.35
C PHE A 790 21.52 -29.32 -20.40
N GLY A 791 21.54 -28.08 -20.87
CA GLY A 791 22.47 -27.59 -21.85
C GLY A 791 23.85 -27.31 -21.27
N ASP A 792 24.89 -27.62 -22.06
CA ASP A 792 26.26 -27.17 -21.85
C ASP A 792 26.34 -25.68 -22.23
N ILE A 793 26.41 -24.81 -21.26
CA ILE A 793 26.35 -23.35 -21.44
C ILE A 793 27.73 -22.78 -21.74
N ASN A 794 28.75 -23.32 -21.07
CA ASN A 794 30.14 -22.86 -21.22
C ASN A 794 30.86 -23.49 -22.43
N GLY A 795 30.31 -24.57 -22.99
CA GLY A 795 30.81 -25.26 -24.18
C GLY A 795 32.05 -26.14 -23.94
N ASP A 796 32.25 -26.59 -22.71
CA ASP A 796 33.41 -27.44 -22.34
C ASP A 796 33.18 -28.95 -22.58
N GLY A 797 31.97 -29.31 -22.95
CA GLY A 797 31.58 -30.71 -23.23
C GLY A 797 31.17 -31.50 -22.00
N GLN A 798 31.03 -30.87 -20.83
CA GLN A 798 30.48 -31.42 -19.61
C GLN A 798 29.28 -30.58 -19.18
N VAL A 799 28.31 -31.19 -18.52
CA VAL A 799 27.14 -30.47 -17.99
C VAL A 799 27.20 -30.45 -16.48
N VAL A 800 27.40 -29.29 -15.90
CA VAL A 800 27.43 -29.02 -14.45
C VAL A 800 26.21 -28.21 -14.04
N ALA A 801 25.05 -28.86 -13.86
CA ALA A 801 23.75 -28.24 -13.53
C ALA A 801 23.28 -28.53 -12.09
N SER A 802 24.16 -29.08 -11.24
CA SER A 802 23.85 -29.39 -9.85
C SER A 802 23.75 -28.11 -8.99
N GLN A 803 22.76 -28.03 -8.13
CA GLN A 803 22.46 -26.82 -7.31
C GLN A 803 23.54 -26.49 -6.27
N ASP A 804 24.38 -27.46 -5.87
CA ASP A 804 25.53 -27.23 -5.00
C ASP A 804 26.74 -26.65 -5.75
N LYS A 805 26.69 -26.63 -7.08
CA LYS A 805 27.76 -26.16 -7.99
C LYS A 805 27.45 -24.84 -8.68
N TRP A 806 26.37 -24.17 -8.31
CA TRP A 806 25.85 -22.97 -8.99
C TRP A 806 26.88 -21.83 -9.18
N ASN A 807 27.90 -21.74 -8.33
CA ASN A 807 28.97 -20.74 -8.42
C ASN A 807 30.33 -21.34 -8.84
N ASP A 808 30.35 -22.60 -9.27
CA ASP A 808 31.51 -23.18 -9.86
C ASP A 808 31.81 -22.45 -11.19
N PRO A 809 33.06 -22.15 -11.52
CA PRO A 809 33.43 -21.56 -12.81
C PRO A 809 32.97 -22.39 -14.02
N ASP A 810 32.82 -23.68 -13.82
CA ASP A 810 32.41 -24.64 -14.87
C ASP A 810 30.90 -24.93 -14.83
N ALA A 811 30.10 -24.19 -14.03
CA ALA A 811 28.67 -24.42 -13.90
C ALA A 811 27.87 -23.90 -15.11
N ASP A 812 26.92 -24.71 -15.55
CA ASP A 812 26.05 -24.45 -16.71
C ASP A 812 24.74 -23.82 -16.30
N PHE A 813 24.83 -22.59 -15.79
CA PHE A 813 23.72 -21.78 -15.41
C PHE A 813 23.67 -20.51 -16.27
N GLU A 814 22.47 -20.04 -16.57
CA GLU A 814 22.24 -18.78 -17.30
C GLU A 814 21.11 -17.96 -16.69
N THR A 815 21.00 -16.70 -17.11
CA THR A 815 19.84 -15.88 -16.79
C THR A 815 18.65 -16.35 -17.61
N ALA A 816 17.74 -17.08 -16.98
CA ALA A 816 16.54 -17.64 -17.62
C ALA A 816 15.40 -16.59 -17.73
N GLY A 817 15.48 -15.50 -16.99
CA GLY A 817 14.48 -14.42 -17.00
C GLY A 817 14.80 -13.34 -15.97
N ASN A 818 13.90 -12.35 -15.83
CA ASN A 818 13.99 -11.31 -14.81
C ASN A 818 12.62 -11.11 -14.15
N GLY A 819 12.58 -11.05 -12.83
CA GLY A 819 11.35 -10.86 -12.06
C GLY A 819 10.82 -9.42 -12.04
N ILE A 820 11.55 -8.46 -12.61
CA ILE A 820 11.16 -7.05 -12.67
C ILE A 820 10.64 -6.74 -14.09
N PRO A 821 9.44 -6.15 -14.24
CA PRO A 821 8.94 -5.73 -15.54
C PRO A 821 9.84 -4.70 -16.23
N THR A 822 9.99 -4.87 -17.54
CA THR A 822 10.66 -3.85 -18.36
C THR A 822 9.75 -2.66 -18.61
N LEU A 823 8.42 -2.89 -18.72
CA LEU A 823 7.42 -1.86 -18.96
C LEU A 823 6.19 -2.11 -18.10
N GLU A 824 5.75 -1.10 -17.38
CA GLU A 824 4.46 -1.05 -16.71
C GLU A 824 3.58 0.00 -17.38
N MET A 825 2.28 -0.29 -17.50
CA MET A 825 1.31 0.62 -18.10
C MET A 825 0.00 0.67 -17.33
N GLY A 826 -0.61 1.87 -17.33
CA GLY A 826 -2.00 2.09 -16.98
C GLY A 826 -2.72 2.85 -18.09
N TRP A 827 -3.93 2.46 -18.42
CA TRP A 827 -4.73 3.09 -19.48
C TRP A 827 -6.15 3.35 -18.98
N THR A 828 -6.47 4.63 -18.78
CA THR A 828 -7.75 5.11 -18.27
C THR A 828 -8.63 5.59 -19.43
N ASN A 829 -9.91 5.27 -19.39
CA ASN A 829 -10.92 5.73 -20.35
C ASN A 829 -12.17 6.18 -19.60
N ASN A 830 -12.57 7.42 -19.75
CA ASN A 830 -13.76 8.00 -19.14
C ASN A 830 -14.72 8.47 -20.23
N LEU A 831 -15.96 8.01 -20.15
CA LEU A 831 -17.01 8.36 -21.09
C LEU A 831 -18.25 8.83 -20.31
N ASN A 832 -18.73 10.04 -20.61
CA ASN A 832 -19.95 10.63 -20.03
C ASN A 832 -20.97 10.90 -21.15
N ILE A 833 -22.14 10.27 -21.09
CA ILE A 833 -23.21 10.44 -22.07
C ILE A 833 -24.52 10.66 -21.32
N GLY A 834 -25.00 11.91 -21.33
CA GLY A 834 -26.17 12.28 -20.53
C GLY A 834 -25.95 11.94 -19.06
N ASN A 835 -26.88 11.18 -18.50
CA ASN A 835 -26.81 10.77 -17.09
C ASN A 835 -25.92 9.53 -16.83
N TRP A 836 -25.33 8.93 -17.87
CA TRP A 836 -24.46 7.78 -17.77
C TRP A 836 -22.99 8.20 -17.73
N SER A 837 -22.24 7.59 -16.83
CA SER A 837 -20.78 7.64 -16.80
C SER A 837 -20.19 6.24 -16.85
N VAL A 838 -19.18 6.05 -17.70
CA VAL A 838 -18.45 4.80 -17.85
C VAL A 838 -16.98 5.07 -17.63
N ASN A 839 -16.36 4.36 -16.72
CA ASN A 839 -14.93 4.37 -16.49
C ASN A 839 -14.37 2.96 -16.75
N ALA A 840 -13.41 2.85 -17.66
CA ALA A 840 -12.69 1.61 -17.94
C ALA A 840 -11.19 1.83 -17.72
N PHE A 841 -10.60 1.05 -16.84
CA PHE A 841 -9.20 1.13 -16.53
C PHE A 841 -8.50 -0.20 -16.82
N PHE A 842 -7.48 -0.12 -17.67
CA PHE A 842 -6.64 -1.25 -18.03
C PHE A 842 -5.26 -1.10 -17.41
N ARG A 843 -4.64 -2.23 -17.10
CA ARG A 843 -3.29 -2.30 -16.57
C ARG A 843 -2.51 -3.42 -17.24
N GLY A 844 -1.19 -3.22 -17.38
CA GLY A 844 -0.29 -4.25 -17.92
C GLY A 844 1.11 -4.12 -17.34
N ALA A 845 1.81 -5.25 -17.29
CA ALA A 845 3.24 -5.33 -17.05
C ALA A 845 3.86 -6.32 -18.03
N PHE A 846 4.98 -5.95 -18.63
CA PHE A 846 5.60 -6.67 -19.73
C PHE A 846 7.11 -6.82 -19.53
N GLY A 847 7.67 -7.90 -20.07
CA GLY A 847 9.09 -8.19 -20.07
C GLY A 847 9.60 -8.76 -18.75
N HIS A 848 8.72 -9.34 -17.93
CA HIS A 848 9.12 -10.04 -16.72
C HIS A 848 8.80 -11.53 -16.79
N SER A 849 9.47 -12.27 -15.92
CA SER A 849 9.28 -13.70 -15.75
C SER A 849 9.04 -14.05 -14.30
N LEU A 850 8.28 -15.10 -14.06
CA LEU A 850 8.08 -15.64 -12.73
C LEU A 850 8.57 -17.09 -12.66
N ILE A 851 9.12 -17.46 -11.52
CA ILE A 851 9.39 -18.85 -11.19
C ILE A 851 8.07 -19.45 -10.71
N ASN A 852 7.49 -20.35 -11.50
CA ASN A 852 6.29 -21.08 -11.11
C ASN A 852 6.66 -22.22 -10.15
N THR A 853 6.60 -21.94 -8.86
CA THR A 853 7.00 -22.90 -7.84
C THR A 853 6.02 -24.05 -7.68
N PHE A 854 4.77 -23.90 -8.06
CA PHE A 854 3.82 -25.02 -8.09
C PHE A 854 4.22 -26.05 -9.15
N ARG A 855 4.56 -25.61 -10.36
CA ARG A 855 5.09 -26.53 -11.39
C ARG A 855 6.39 -27.15 -10.97
N ALA A 856 7.35 -26.34 -10.49
CA ALA A 856 8.67 -26.84 -10.11
C ALA A 856 8.63 -27.98 -9.06
N PHE A 857 7.63 -27.94 -8.19
CA PHE A 857 7.52 -28.85 -7.06
C PHE A 857 6.55 -30.00 -7.28
N TYR A 858 5.50 -29.82 -8.08
CA TYR A 858 4.37 -30.76 -8.15
C TYR A 858 3.99 -31.18 -9.58
N GLU A 859 4.73 -30.75 -10.60
CA GLU A 859 4.57 -31.24 -11.96
C GLU A 859 5.35 -32.57 -12.19
N PRO A 860 6.61 -32.74 -11.68
CA PRO A 860 7.34 -33.98 -11.84
C PRO A 860 6.63 -35.18 -11.17
N ARG A 861 6.42 -36.25 -11.93
CA ARG A 861 5.68 -37.43 -11.44
C ARG A 861 6.60 -38.37 -10.65
N LEU A 862 6.98 -37.94 -9.45
CA LEU A 862 7.81 -38.73 -8.54
C LEU A 862 7.03 -39.94 -8.03
N ALA A 863 7.57 -41.15 -8.21
CA ALA A 863 6.94 -42.38 -7.71
C ALA A 863 6.73 -42.37 -6.18
N SER A 864 7.59 -41.70 -5.44
CA SER A 864 7.46 -41.49 -3.97
C SER A 864 6.33 -40.53 -3.56
N GLN A 865 5.70 -39.86 -4.51
CA GLN A 865 4.66 -38.86 -4.28
C GLN A 865 3.30 -39.24 -4.89
N SER A 866 3.04 -40.52 -5.10
CA SER A 866 1.80 -41.02 -5.73
C SER A 866 0.51 -40.68 -4.97
N SER A 867 0.60 -40.09 -3.79
CA SER A 867 -0.55 -39.63 -3.00
C SER A 867 -0.73 -38.10 -2.97
N TYR A 868 0.15 -37.31 -3.60
CA TYR A 868 -0.09 -35.90 -3.88
C TYR A 868 -0.80 -35.72 -5.20
N ASN A 869 -1.62 -34.69 -5.34
CA ASN A 869 -2.06 -34.28 -6.66
C ASN A 869 -0.89 -33.71 -7.46
N PHE A 870 -0.97 -33.82 -8.78
CA PHE A 870 0.03 -33.26 -9.68
C PHE A 870 -0.51 -32.01 -10.36
N VAL A 871 0.33 -30.99 -10.49
CA VAL A 871 0.07 -29.87 -11.39
C VAL A 871 0.07 -30.39 -12.83
N ASN A 872 -0.95 -30.03 -13.59
CA ASN A 872 -1.23 -30.58 -14.91
C ASN A 872 -1.57 -29.48 -15.92
N THR A 873 -0.70 -28.46 -15.99
CA THR A 873 -0.83 -27.37 -16.97
C THR A 873 -0.52 -27.86 -18.40
N ASP A 874 -0.84 -27.04 -19.40
CA ASP A 874 -0.51 -27.32 -20.80
C ASP A 874 1.01 -27.44 -21.06
N LEU A 875 1.85 -27.01 -20.12
CA LEU A 875 3.31 -27.11 -20.19
C LEU A 875 3.85 -28.33 -19.45
N ALA A 876 3.00 -29.15 -18.83
CA ALA A 876 3.42 -30.30 -18.05
C ALA A 876 4.05 -31.39 -18.93
N LEU A 877 5.13 -31.99 -18.43
CA LEU A 877 5.84 -33.10 -19.11
C LEU A 877 5.59 -34.39 -18.33
N PRO A 878 4.64 -35.25 -18.82
CA PRO A 878 4.29 -36.48 -18.11
C PRO A 878 5.43 -37.47 -17.91
N GLU A 879 6.44 -37.42 -18.76
CA GLU A 879 7.64 -38.27 -18.71
C GLU A 879 8.67 -37.84 -17.67
N LEU A 880 8.54 -36.59 -17.13
CA LEU A 880 9.47 -36.09 -16.15
C LEU A 880 9.19 -36.71 -14.78
N THR A 881 10.13 -37.49 -14.27
CA THR A 881 10.01 -38.22 -12.98
C THR A 881 11.03 -37.80 -11.94
N VAL A 882 11.89 -36.83 -12.27
CA VAL A 882 12.89 -36.27 -11.37
C VAL A 882 12.67 -34.77 -11.21
N ALA A 883 12.49 -34.33 -10.00
CA ALA A 883 12.34 -32.90 -9.69
C ALA A 883 13.71 -32.22 -9.60
N GLN A 884 13.96 -31.28 -10.49
CA GLN A 884 15.11 -30.38 -10.42
C GLN A 884 14.76 -29.03 -11.02
N PHE A 885 15.05 -27.96 -10.28
CA PHE A 885 14.81 -26.58 -10.74
C PHE A 885 15.65 -26.29 -11.99
N SER A 886 15.02 -25.64 -12.97
CA SER A 886 15.64 -25.24 -14.22
C SER A 886 14.84 -24.19 -14.95
N SER A 887 15.27 -23.74 -16.12
CA SER A 887 14.55 -22.79 -16.96
C SER A 887 13.14 -23.29 -17.39
N LEU A 888 12.84 -24.57 -17.28
CA LEU A 888 11.51 -25.16 -17.52
C LEU A 888 10.41 -24.50 -16.69
N TYR A 889 10.73 -24.07 -15.48
CA TYR A 889 9.79 -23.49 -14.53
C TYR A 889 9.84 -21.96 -14.48
N VAL A 890 10.60 -21.35 -15.38
CA VAL A 890 10.69 -19.89 -15.54
C VAL A 890 9.78 -19.48 -16.68
N GLU A 891 8.64 -18.92 -16.35
CA GLU A 891 7.62 -18.56 -17.33
C GLU A 891 7.58 -17.04 -17.55
N LYS A 892 7.32 -16.61 -18.79
CA LYS A 892 6.98 -15.21 -19.07
C LYS A 892 5.63 -14.90 -18.46
N ALA A 893 5.59 -13.84 -17.65
CA ALA A 893 4.42 -13.45 -16.92
C ALA A 893 3.82 -12.10 -17.42
N ASP A 894 4.10 -11.77 -18.66
CA ASP A 894 3.47 -10.62 -19.32
C ASP A 894 1.96 -10.70 -19.19
N PHE A 895 1.33 -9.59 -18.83
CA PHE A 895 -0.12 -9.54 -18.77
C PHE A 895 -0.69 -8.20 -19.22
N PHE A 896 -1.93 -8.25 -19.68
CA PHE A 896 -2.81 -7.10 -19.90
C PHE A 896 -4.20 -7.43 -19.36
N LYS A 897 -4.75 -6.56 -18.50
CA LYS A 897 -6.03 -6.83 -17.85
C LYS A 897 -6.95 -5.62 -17.86
N LEU A 898 -8.26 -5.87 -17.89
CA LEU A 898 -9.29 -4.91 -17.50
C LEU A 898 -9.42 -4.96 -15.98
N ASP A 899 -8.68 -4.06 -15.33
CA ASP A 899 -8.53 -4.03 -13.89
C ASP A 899 -9.78 -3.48 -13.17
N ASN A 900 -10.42 -2.48 -13.80
CA ASN A 900 -11.63 -1.86 -13.27
C ASN A 900 -12.56 -1.39 -14.40
N LEU A 901 -13.84 -1.75 -14.31
CA LEU A 901 -14.90 -1.24 -15.17
C LEU A 901 -16.05 -0.77 -14.29
N THR A 902 -16.38 0.51 -14.37
CA THR A 902 -17.53 1.10 -13.66
C THR A 902 -18.51 1.70 -14.65
N VAL A 903 -19.78 1.42 -14.45
CA VAL A 903 -20.90 2.07 -15.13
C VAL A 903 -21.78 2.70 -14.07
N ALA A 904 -22.05 3.99 -14.15
CA ALA A 904 -22.88 4.69 -13.19
C ALA A 904 -23.97 5.51 -13.89
N TYR A 905 -25.10 5.64 -13.21
CA TYR A 905 -26.24 6.44 -13.64
C TYR A 905 -26.58 7.49 -12.58
N ASN A 906 -26.61 8.75 -12.98
CA ASN A 906 -27.01 9.87 -12.15
C ASN A 906 -28.51 10.11 -12.33
N PHE A 907 -29.27 10.11 -11.24
CA PHE A 907 -30.70 10.36 -11.27
C PHE A 907 -30.98 11.86 -11.35
N ASP A 908 -31.93 12.23 -12.21
CA ASP A 908 -32.49 13.58 -12.22
C ASP A 908 -33.38 13.76 -11.00
N ILE A 909 -32.97 14.59 -10.08
CA ILE A 909 -33.70 14.87 -8.83
C ILE A 909 -34.54 16.12 -8.99
N ALA A 910 -35.83 16.04 -8.63
CA ALA A 910 -36.72 17.19 -8.71
C ALA A 910 -36.26 18.32 -7.77
N GLU A 911 -36.35 19.54 -8.24
CA GLU A 911 -36.06 20.76 -7.48
C GLU A 911 -36.89 20.82 -6.18
N GLY A 912 -36.25 21.17 -5.06
CA GLY A 912 -36.92 21.18 -3.75
C GLY A 912 -37.10 19.81 -3.10
N SER A 913 -36.52 18.74 -3.67
CA SER A 913 -36.43 17.43 -3.03
C SER A 913 -35.53 17.48 -1.81
N PHE A 914 -35.79 16.62 -0.83
CA PHE A 914 -34.88 16.38 0.30
C PHE A 914 -33.55 15.75 -0.16
N ILE A 915 -33.52 15.04 -1.29
CA ILE A 915 -32.33 14.49 -1.92
C ILE A 915 -31.81 15.50 -2.93
N ASN A 916 -30.54 15.90 -2.80
CA ASN A 916 -29.87 16.81 -3.74
C ASN A 916 -29.30 16.06 -4.97
N SER A 917 -28.73 14.87 -4.76
CA SER A 917 -28.25 14.02 -5.84
C SER A 917 -28.30 12.54 -5.45
N ALA A 918 -28.48 11.68 -6.44
CA ALA A 918 -28.43 10.24 -6.28
C ALA A 918 -27.73 9.60 -7.49
N GLN A 919 -26.86 8.63 -7.25
CA GLN A 919 -26.16 7.87 -8.26
C GLN A 919 -26.21 6.38 -7.92
N LEU A 920 -26.56 5.55 -8.90
CA LEU A 920 -26.44 4.09 -8.84
C LEU A 920 -25.27 3.66 -9.72
N SER A 921 -24.40 2.78 -9.22
CA SER A 921 -23.25 2.28 -9.97
C SER A 921 -23.15 0.77 -9.94
N ALA A 922 -22.60 0.21 -11.01
CA ALA A 922 -22.15 -1.17 -11.11
C ALA A 922 -20.67 -1.17 -11.48
N ASN A 923 -19.88 -1.97 -10.75
CA ASN A 923 -18.45 -2.06 -10.93
C ASN A 923 -18.01 -3.53 -11.02
N VAL A 924 -17.01 -3.80 -11.86
CA VAL A 924 -16.33 -5.09 -11.94
C VAL A 924 -14.83 -4.84 -11.82
N GLN A 925 -14.22 -5.45 -10.81
CA GLN A 925 -12.75 -5.48 -10.64
C GLN A 925 -12.19 -6.80 -11.15
N ASN A 926 -11.00 -6.76 -11.77
CA ASN A 926 -10.34 -7.91 -12.40
C ASN A 926 -11.29 -8.64 -13.37
N ALA A 927 -11.90 -7.91 -14.31
CA ALA A 927 -12.90 -8.46 -15.21
C ALA A 927 -12.33 -9.57 -16.10
N PHE A 928 -11.12 -9.39 -16.64
CA PHE A 928 -10.36 -10.41 -17.33
C PHE A 928 -8.84 -10.11 -17.28
N VAL A 929 -8.05 -11.15 -17.46
CA VAL A 929 -6.58 -11.09 -17.59
C VAL A 929 -6.19 -11.85 -18.84
N ILE A 930 -5.34 -11.28 -19.67
CA ILE A 930 -4.71 -11.90 -20.83
C ILE A 930 -3.26 -12.13 -20.46
N THR A 931 -2.86 -13.39 -20.38
CA THR A 931 -1.50 -13.83 -20.03
C THR A 931 -1.24 -15.23 -20.55
N ASN A 932 0.02 -15.59 -20.71
CA ASN A 932 0.45 -16.98 -20.98
C ASN A 932 1.02 -17.66 -19.72
N TYR A 933 1.02 -16.97 -18.58
CA TYR A 933 1.50 -17.52 -17.32
C TYR A 933 0.52 -18.57 -16.78
N THR A 934 1.04 -19.73 -16.39
CA THR A 934 0.21 -20.87 -15.94
C THR A 934 0.01 -20.93 -14.42
N GLY A 935 0.63 -20.03 -13.67
CA GLY A 935 0.46 -19.92 -12.22
C GLY A 935 -0.80 -19.15 -11.80
N ILE A 936 -0.89 -18.82 -10.51
CA ILE A 936 -2.08 -18.18 -9.91
C ILE A 936 -2.29 -16.76 -10.44
N ASP A 937 -1.24 -15.96 -10.47
CA ASP A 937 -1.30 -14.53 -10.80
C ASP A 937 -0.03 -14.10 -11.53
N PRO A 938 -0.13 -13.52 -12.75
CA PRO A 938 1.02 -13.04 -13.49
C PRO A 938 1.63 -11.74 -12.94
N GLU A 939 1.05 -11.10 -11.92
CA GLU A 939 1.60 -9.86 -11.37
C GLU A 939 2.99 -10.07 -10.78
N PRO A 940 3.91 -9.08 -10.92
CA PRO A 940 5.24 -9.18 -10.37
C PRO A 940 5.24 -9.54 -8.88
N ALA A 941 5.92 -10.64 -8.55
CA ALA A 941 6.07 -11.06 -7.17
C ALA A 941 7.21 -10.27 -6.52
N LEU A 942 6.92 -9.03 -6.10
CA LEU A 942 7.80 -8.24 -5.28
C LEU A 942 7.69 -8.76 -3.85
N VAL A 943 8.78 -9.26 -3.30
CA VAL A 943 8.75 -9.86 -1.97
C VAL A 943 8.57 -8.79 -0.91
N ASP A 944 7.61 -8.99 -0.04
CA ASP A 944 7.43 -8.23 1.18
C ASP A 944 8.18 -8.91 2.32
N GLY A 945 9.10 -8.18 2.95
CA GLY A 945 9.75 -8.62 4.15
C GLY A 945 8.72 -8.79 5.28
N GLY A 946 8.19 -9.97 5.45
CA GLY A 946 7.16 -10.21 6.47
C GLY A 946 6.91 -11.67 6.79
N THR A 947 7.27 -12.57 5.90
CA THR A 947 7.24 -13.99 6.22
C THR A 947 8.67 -14.48 6.34
N ASN A 948 9.06 -14.89 7.53
CA ASN A 948 10.24 -15.70 7.75
C ASN A 948 10.15 -16.97 6.91
N VAL A 949 10.57 -16.90 5.66
CA VAL A 949 11.08 -18.09 5.00
C VAL A 949 12.41 -18.32 5.68
N ALA A 950 12.52 -19.42 6.39
CA ALA A 950 13.65 -19.75 7.25
C ALA A 950 14.99 -19.35 6.63
N GLY A 951 15.68 -18.42 7.25
CA GLY A 951 17.03 -18.01 6.89
C GLY A 951 17.18 -16.72 6.09
N PHE A 952 16.10 -16.02 5.70
CA PHE A 952 16.19 -14.76 4.97
C PHE A 952 15.58 -13.58 5.73
N SER A 953 16.41 -12.90 6.43
CA SER A 953 16.22 -11.55 6.93
C SER A 953 16.23 -10.53 5.77
N PRO A 954 15.84 -9.30 5.94
CA PRO A 954 15.30 -8.27 5.00
C PRO A 954 15.90 -8.13 3.59
N VAL A 955 16.73 -9.06 3.15
CA VAL A 955 17.38 -9.05 1.83
C VAL A 955 16.48 -9.57 0.70
N ASP A 956 15.28 -10.01 1.00
CA ASP A 956 14.28 -10.50 0.04
C ASP A 956 13.88 -9.47 -1.02
N VAL A 957 14.08 -8.19 -0.76
CA VAL A 957 13.85 -7.12 -1.74
C VAL A 957 14.73 -7.23 -2.99
N LEU A 958 15.84 -7.97 -2.91
CA LEU A 958 16.73 -8.26 -4.03
C LEU A 958 16.30 -9.50 -4.82
N ALA A 959 15.24 -10.19 -4.40
CA ALA A 959 14.81 -11.47 -4.94
C ALA A 959 13.36 -11.44 -5.49
N PRO A 960 12.99 -10.50 -6.37
CA PRO A 960 11.67 -10.48 -7.00
C PRO A 960 11.53 -11.64 -8.01
N GLY A 961 10.28 -12.02 -8.32
CA GLY A 961 9.98 -12.96 -9.39
C GLY A 961 9.77 -14.42 -8.97
N VAL A 962 9.62 -14.69 -7.67
CA VAL A 962 9.26 -16.03 -7.17
C VAL A 962 7.77 -16.09 -6.86
N ASP A 963 6.98 -16.83 -7.65
CA ASP A 963 5.57 -17.08 -7.35
C ASP A 963 5.48 -18.13 -6.24
N ARG A 964 5.11 -17.70 -5.04
CA ARG A 964 5.11 -18.53 -3.83
C ARG A 964 3.83 -19.35 -3.71
N ARG A 965 3.94 -20.59 -3.24
CA ARG A 965 2.83 -21.52 -3.03
C ARG A 965 1.85 -21.07 -1.92
N THR A 966 2.17 -20.05 -1.17
CA THR A 966 1.32 -19.42 -0.16
C THR A 966 0.56 -18.19 -0.68
N ASN A 967 0.72 -17.83 -1.96
CA ASN A 967 -0.01 -16.72 -2.55
C ASN A 967 -1.52 -17.00 -2.54
N TYR A 968 -2.29 -15.99 -2.18
CA TYR A 968 -3.75 -16.06 -2.18
C TYR A 968 -4.28 -15.95 -3.62
N PHE A 969 -5.36 -16.63 -3.95
CA PHE A 969 -5.96 -16.55 -5.28
C PHE A 969 -6.48 -15.16 -5.59
N THR A 970 -6.29 -14.72 -6.82
CA THR A 970 -6.86 -13.45 -7.30
C THR A 970 -8.37 -13.56 -7.40
N ALA A 971 -9.07 -12.51 -6.96
CA ALA A 971 -10.52 -12.47 -6.97
C ALA A 971 -11.06 -11.54 -8.07
N ARG A 972 -12.12 -11.99 -8.76
CA ARG A 972 -13.02 -11.12 -9.52
C ARG A 972 -14.10 -10.63 -8.58
N THR A 973 -14.33 -9.30 -8.54
CA THR A 973 -15.34 -8.72 -7.66
C THR A 973 -16.34 -7.90 -8.47
N VAL A 974 -17.61 -8.19 -8.27
CA VAL A 974 -18.75 -7.43 -8.83
C VAL A 974 -19.39 -6.65 -7.70
N THR A 975 -19.64 -5.35 -7.92
CA THR A 975 -20.18 -4.43 -6.91
C THR A 975 -21.34 -3.64 -7.45
N VAL A 976 -22.35 -3.44 -6.62
CA VAL A 976 -23.40 -2.43 -6.83
C VAL A 976 -23.23 -1.36 -5.74
N GLY A 977 -23.20 -0.11 -6.16
CA GLY A 977 -23.01 1.06 -5.30
C GLY A 977 -24.16 2.05 -5.42
N LEU A 978 -24.55 2.64 -4.28
CA LEU A 978 -25.53 3.72 -4.18
C LEU A 978 -24.91 4.90 -3.44
N ASN A 979 -24.91 6.08 -4.07
CA ASN A 979 -24.45 7.33 -3.47
C ASN A 979 -25.61 8.33 -3.44
N ILE A 980 -25.90 8.90 -2.27
CA ILE A 980 -26.99 9.89 -2.06
C ILE A 980 -26.45 11.07 -1.29
N ASN A 981 -26.72 12.27 -1.77
CA ASN A 981 -26.49 13.52 -1.04
C ASN A 981 -27.85 14.17 -0.72
N PHE A 982 -27.99 14.61 0.56
CA PHE A 982 -29.22 15.18 1.09
C PHE A 982 -29.07 16.67 1.31
#